data_e757d0f55f7b3a11fe7ec7ae8a99e8dc
#
_entry.id   e757d0f55f7b3a11fe7ec7ae8a99e8dc
#
_cell.length_a   1.000
_cell.length_b   1.000
_cell.length_c   1.000
_cell.angle_alpha   90.00
_cell.angle_beta   90.00
_cell.angle_gamma   90.00
#
_symmetry.space_group_name_H-M   'P 1'
#
loop_
_entity.id
_entity.type
_entity.pdbx_description
1 polymer ?
#
loop_
_entity_poly.entity_id
_entity_poly.type
_entity_poly.pdbx_seq_one_letter_code
_entity_poly.pdbx_strand_id
1 'polypeptide(L)'
;MATIHVDGKTLEVDGADNLLQACLSLGLDIPYFCWHPALGSVGACRQCAVKQYTDENDKRGRLVMSCMTPATDNTWISIEDEEAKQFRASVVEWLMTNHPHDCPVCEEGGHCHLQDMTVMTGHNERRYRFTKRTHQNQELGPFIAHEMNRCIACYRCVRYYKDYAGGTDLGVYGAHDNVYFGRVEDGVLESEFSGNLTEVCPTGVFTDKTHSERYNRKWDMQFAPSICHGCSSGCNISPGERYGEIRRIENRYNGSVNHYFLCDRGRFGYGYVNREDRPRQPLLVLSKQKLSLDGALDQAAALLKERKVVGIGSPRASLESNFALRELVGEGNFYSGINEGELDRLRLILQVMQEGPLPVPSXRDIEDHDAVFVLGEDLTQTAARIALALRQSVKGKAVEMAADMKVQPWLDAAVKNIAQHAQNPLFIASVSATRLDDVAEETVHAAPDDLARLGFAVAHAIDPSAPSVADLDPQAQAFAQRIADALLAAKRPLVVSGNSLGNKALIEAAANIAKALKQREKNGSISLVVGEANSLGLALFGGDSVEAALERLTSGQADAVVVLENDLYRRTDAARVDAALAAAKVVIVADHQQTATTAKAHLVLPAASFAEGDGTLVSQEGRAQRFFQVFDPTYYDARNMVREGWRWLHAIHSTLQGKRVDWTQLDHVTEAVAEAKPILAGIRDAAPAASFRIKGLKLAREPHRYSGRTAMRANISVHEPRTPQDIDSAFAFSMEGYSGSQEDRQQIPFAWSPGWNSPQAWNKFQDEVGGHLRAGDPGVRLIEPKGEGLDWFQAVPVPFSAKADSWKVVPLYHLFGSEENSSRAAPIQQRIPETYVALSKEDADRLGVNDGATLGFQLKGQALRLPLRIDEQLGAGLIGLPVGFAGIPAAIAGCSVEGLQEAAQ
;
A
#
# COMPACT_ATOMS: atom_id res chain seq x y z
N MET A 1 20.63 18.00 -18.48
CA MET A 1 21.67 18.17 -17.43
C MET A 1 22.01 19.64 -17.27
N ALA A 2 22.31 20.05 -16.04
CA ALA A 2 22.74 21.41 -15.73
C ALA A 2 24.02 21.30 -14.91
N THR A 3 24.93 22.25 -15.13
CA THR A 3 26.16 22.36 -14.37
C THR A 3 25.97 23.43 -13.30
N ILE A 4 26.15 23.07 -12.04
CA ILE A 4 26.07 24.04 -10.93
C ILE A 4 27.43 24.06 -10.20
N HIS A 5 27.70 25.17 -9.60
CA HIS A 5 28.97 25.39 -8.87
C HIS A 5 28.62 25.65 -7.41
N VAL A 6 29.08 24.77 -6.52
CA VAL A 6 28.75 24.84 -5.09
C VAL A 6 30.05 24.81 -4.29
N ASP A 7 30.34 25.91 -3.60
CA ASP A 7 31.51 26.02 -2.72
C ASP A 7 32.81 25.55 -3.41
N GLY A 8 33.01 26.01 -4.64
CA GLY A 8 34.21 25.73 -5.40
C GLY A 8 34.24 24.39 -6.13
N LYS A 9 33.16 23.61 -6.01
CA LYS A 9 33.04 22.34 -6.74
C LYS A 9 32.08 22.49 -7.90
N THR A 10 32.39 21.88 -9.02
CA THR A 10 31.54 21.85 -10.20
C THR A 10 30.83 20.52 -10.24
N LEU A 11 29.49 20.56 -10.30
CA LEU A 11 28.64 19.38 -10.16
C LEU A 11 27.62 19.34 -11.28
N GLU A 12 27.38 18.15 -11.78
CA GLU A 12 26.37 17.94 -12.81
C GLU A 12 25.07 17.45 -12.18
N VAL A 13 23.95 18.03 -12.58
CA VAL A 13 22.64 17.66 -12.07
C VAL A 13 21.72 17.36 -13.25
N ASP A 14 20.97 16.27 -13.14
CA ASP A 14 20.03 15.88 -14.18
C ASP A 14 18.65 15.74 -13.58
N GLY A 15 17.75 16.58 -14.02
CA GLY A 15 16.36 16.51 -13.63
C GLY A 15 15.99 17.17 -12.31
N ALA A 16 16.89 18.00 -11.77
CA ALA A 16 16.57 18.70 -10.52
C ALA A 16 15.58 19.83 -10.78
N ASP A 17 14.56 19.92 -9.94
CA ASP A 17 13.59 21.00 -10.04
C ASP A 17 14.14 22.30 -9.49
N ASN A 18 14.71 22.26 -8.27
CA ASN A 18 15.26 23.45 -7.64
C ASN A 18 16.64 23.15 -7.03
N LEU A 19 17.32 24.19 -6.59
CA LEU A 19 18.67 24.05 -6.03
C LEU A 19 18.70 23.17 -4.77
N LEU A 20 17.67 23.27 -3.92
CA LEU A 20 17.63 22.44 -2.72
C LEU A 20 17.61 20.96 -3.09
N GLN A 21 16.71 20.58 -3.98
CA GLN A 21 16.61 19.18 -4.41
C GLN A 21 17.91 18.72 -5.07
N ALA A 22 18.47 19.57 -5.93
CA ALA A 22 19.73 19.25 -6.60
C ALA A 22 20.84 18.97 -5.58
N CYS A 23 21.01 19.88 -4.61
CA CYS A 23 22.08 19.71 -3.62
C CYS A 23 21.87 18.48 -2.74
N LEU A 24 20.62 18.25 -2.30
CA LEU A 24 20.34 17.09 -1.47
C LEU A 24 20.64 15.78 -2.22
N SER A 25 20.28 15.73 -3.49
CA SER A 25 20.51 14.50 -4.28
C SER A 25 22.00 14.24 -4.52
N LEU A 26 22.81 15.29 -4.45
CA LEU A 26 24.28 15.17 -4.57
C LEU A 26 24.95 14.87 -3.23
N GLY A 27 24.17 14.71 -2.18
CA GLY A 27 24.71 14.41 -0.85
C GLY A 27 25.07 15.63 -0.04
N LEU A 28 24.80 16.83 -0.52
CA LEU A 28 25.09 18.07 0.19
C LEU A 28 23.96 18.38 1.18
N ASP A 29 24.30 18.86 2.36
CA ASP A 29 23.33 19.15 3.41
C ASP A 29 22.90 20.61 3.36
N ILE A 30 21.62 20.83 3.15
CA ILE A 30 20.97 22.14 3.32
C ILE A 30 19.74 21.90 4.20
N PRO A 31 19.59 22.61 5.32
CA PRO A 31 18.40 22.42 6.16
C PRO A 31 17.16 23.01 5.48
N TYR A 32 16.01 22.41 5.77
CA TYR A 32 14.75 22.86 5.20
C TYR A 32 13.59 22.39 6.07
N PHE A 33 12.40 23.00 5.92
CA PHE A 33 11.18 22.55 6.57
C PHE A 33 9.99 22.56 5.64
N CYS A 34 9.66 23.67 4.99
CA CYS A 34 8.39 23.79 4.28
C CYS A 34 8.38 23.09 2.92
N TRP A 35 9.52 22.84 2.34
CA TRP A 35 9.63 22.09 1.09
C TRP A 35 9.45 20.60 1.32
N HIS A 36 8.79 19.95 0.37
CA HIS A 36 8.73 18.50 0.32
C HIS A 36 8.70 18.10 -1.15
N PRO A 37 9.43 17.07 -1.57
CA PRO A 37 9.51 16.75 -3.01
C PRO A 37 8.17 16.49 -3.67
N ALA A 38 7.22 15.91 -2.94
CA ALA A 38 5.90 15.62 -3.51
C ALA A 38 4.92 16.80 -3.37
N LEU A 39 5.26 17.83 -2.59
CA LEU A 39 4.36 18.95 -2.33
C LEU A 39 4.88 20.29 -2.87
N GLY A 40 6.12 20.30 -3.35
CA GLY A 40 6.72 21.51 -3.88
C GLY A 40 7.15 22.49 -2.82
N SER A 41 7.36 23.72 -3.25
CA SER A 41 7.95 24.80 -2.47
C SER A 41 6.95 25.94 -2.25
N VAL A 42 6.99 26.53 -1.06
CA VAL A 42 6.26 27.77 -0.79
C VAL A 42 7.17 28.88 -0.23
N GLY A 43 8.42 28.54 0.11
CA GLY A 43 9.40 29.51 0.55
C GLY A 43 9.11 30.17 1.89
N ALA A 44 8.29 29.55 2.74
CA ALA A 44 7.79 30.19 3.96
C ALA A 44 8.75 30.08 5.14
N CYS A 45 9.46 28.97 5.28
CA CYS A 45 10.27 28.73 6.48
C CYS A 45 11.62 29.44 6.45
N ARG A 46 12.15 29.74 5.27
CA ARG A 46 13.42 30.43 5.05
C ARG A 46 14.65 29.66 5.53
N GLN A 47 14.49 28.38 5.89
CA GLN A 47 15.58 27.60 6.46
C GLN A 47 16.65 27.22 5.43
N CYS A 48 16.27 27.15 4.15
CA CYS A 48 17.16 26.64 3.10
C CYS A 48 18.01 27.72 2.44
N ALA A 49 18.31 28.79 3.17
CA ALA A 49 19.07 29.92 2.65
C ALA A 49 20.47 29.51 2.22
N VAL A 50 20.87 29.96 1.03
CA VAL A 50 22.24 29.83 0.52
C VAL A 50 22.61 31.19 -0.07
N LYS A 51 23.91 31.37 -0.36
CA LYS A 51 24.38 32.59 -1.03
C LYS A 51 24.51 32.29 -2.51
N GLN A 52 23.87 33.09 -3.35
CA GLN A 52 23.95 32.96 -4.81
C GLN A 52 24.77 34.06 -5.41
N TYR A 53 25.59 33.74 -6.38
CA TYR A 53 26.49 34.65 -7.07
C TYR A 53 26.18 34.65 -8.56
N THR A 54 26.47 35.79 -9.21
CA THR A 54 26.24 35.88 -10.66
C THR A 54 27.25 35.06 -11.45
N ASP A 55 28.50 34.98 -10.97
CA ASP A 55 29.55 34.19 -11.61
C ASP A 55 30.70 34.01 -10.60
N GLU A 56 31.79 33.39 -11.04
CA GLU A 56 32.96 33.13 -10.20
C GLU A 56 33.65 34.36 -9.64
N ASN A 57 33.45 35.53 -10.26
CA ASN A 57 34.10 36.76 -9.86
C ASN A 57 33.27 37.59 -8.90
N ASP A 58 31.99 37.27 -8.75
CA ASP A 58 31.09 37.98 -7.85
C ASP A 58 31.48 37.68 -6.38
N LYS A 59 31.90 38.70 -5.66
CA LYS A 59 32.33 38.58 -4.25
C LYS A 59 31.22 38.93 -3.28
N ARG A 60 30.13 39.51 -3.77
CA ARG A 60 29.09 39.99 -2.90
C ARG A 60 28.00 38.93 -2.70
N GLY A 61 27.45 38.45 -3.79
CA GLY A 61 26.34 37.50 -3.74
C GLY A 61 25.08 38.06 -3.09
N ARG A 62 24.07 37.20 -2.99
CA ARG A 62 22.84 37.57 -2.26
C ARG A 62 22.24 36.31 -1.65
N LEU A 63 21.58 36.43 -0.50
CA LEU A 63 20.87 35.31 0.11
C LEU A 63 19.64 34.98 -0.71
N VAL A 64 19.49 33.72 -1.04
CA VAL A 64 18.29 33.17 -1.70
C VAL A 64 17.85 31.93 -0.98
N MET A 65 16.58 31.57 -1.18
CA MET A 65 16.06 30.31 -0.65
C MET A 65 16.25 29.24 -1.72
N SER A 66 17.06 28.25 -1.42
CA SER A 66 17.39 27.23 -2.44
C SER A 66 16.16 26.49 -2.96
N CYS A 67 15.13 26.32 -2.13
CA CYS A 67 13.91 25.66 -2.57
C CYS A 67 13.09 26.51 -3.56
N MET A 68 13.38 27.79 -3.68
CA MET A 68 12.68 28.74 -4.56
C MET A 68 13.55 29.17 -5.75
N THR A 69 14.71 28.55 -5.91
CA THR A 69 15.67 28.95 -6.95
C THR A 69 15.86 27.77 -7.92
N PRO A 70 15.65 27.96 -9.21
CA PRO A 70 15.84 26.85 -10.15
C PRO A 70 17.30 26.42 -10.26
N ALA A 71 17.52 25.14 -10.53
CA ALA A 71 18.85 24.58 -10.74
C ALA A 71 19.19 24.68 -12.23
N THR A 72 19.52 25.88 -12.68
CA THR A 72 19.85 26.13 -14.09
C THR A 72 21.36 26.03 -14.33
N ASP A 73 21.69 25.90 -15.60
CA ASP A 73 23.10 25.78 -16.01
C ASP A 73 23.89 27.02 -15.54
N ASN A 74 25.10 26.79 -15.03
CA ASN A 74 25.99 27.83 -14.56
C ASN A 74 25.47 28.61 -13.36
N THR A 75 24.71 27.95 -12.48
CA THR A 75 24.30 28.55 -11.21
C THR A 75 25.47 28.43 -10.20
N TRP A 76 25.80 29.54 -9.56
CA TRP A 76 26.90 29.62 -8.60
C TRP A 76 26.33 29.87 -7.21
N ILE A 77 26.56 28.97 -6.26
CA ILE A 77 26.10 29.16 -4.87
C ILE A 77 27.15 28.76 -3.86
N SER A 78 26.97 29.23 -2.64
CA SER A 78 27.70 28.75 -1.47
C SER A 78 26.74 28.34 -0.37
N ILE A 79 26.89 27.11 0.10
CA ILE A 79 26.21 26.60 1.29
C ILE A 79 27.00 27.03 2.52
N GLU A 80 28.31 27.07 2.38
CA GLU A 80 29.23 27.32 3.52
C GLU A 80 29.50 28.80 3.79
N ASP A 81 28.94 29.71 2.99
CA ASP A 81 29.09 31.14 3.21
C ASP A 81 28.64 31.50 4.64
N GLU A 82 29.42 32.35 5.31
CA GLU A 82 29.19 32.66 6.74
C GLU A 82 27.85 33.36 6.97
N GLU A 83 27.47 34.28 6.08
CA GLU A 83 26.19 34.97 6.22
C GLU A 83 25.02 33.96 6.08
N ALA A 84 25.13 33.03 5.11
CA ALA A 84 24.11 32.01 4.92
C ALA A 84 24.03 31.09 6.13
N LYS A 85 25.16 30.66 6.64
CA LYS A 85 25.18 29.76 7.82
C LYS A 85 24.56 30.46 9.03
N GLN A 86 24.90 31.72 9.25
CA GLN A 86 24.35 32.45 10.39
C GLN A 86 22.84 32.65 10.24
N PHE A 87 22.40 32.94 9.02
CA PHE A 87 20.97 33.09 8.75
C PHE A 87 20.21 31.79 9.08
N ARG A 88 20.74 30.67 8.63
CA ARG A 88 20.09 29.36 8.88
C ARG A 88 20.03 29.06 10.39
N ALA A 89 21.10 29.36 11.13
CA ALA A 89 21.11 29.16 12.58
C ALA A 89 20.08 30.08 13.26
N SER A 90 19.96 31.32 12.76
CA SER A 90 18.99 32.26 13.31
C SER A 90 17.55 31.79 13.08
N VAL A 91 17.26 31.16 11.94
CA VAL A 91 15.91 30.63 11.68
C VAL A 91 15.57 29.59 12.75
N VAL A 92 16.51 28.69 13.10
CA VAL A 92 16.27 27.72 14.14
C VAL A 92 16.01 28.40 15.49
N GLU A 93 16.79 29.44 15.82
CA GLU A 93 16.55 30.19 17.06
C GLU A 93 15.14 30.78 17.07
N TRP A 94 14.68 31.37 15.93
CA TRP A 94 13.35 31.94 15.85
C TRP A 94 12.27 30.87 16.08
N LEU A 95 12.45 29.68 15.51
CA LEU A 95 11.50 28.59 15.74
C LEU A 95 11.47 28.21 17.23
N MET A 96 12.62 28.22 17.88
CA MET A 96 12.70 27.87 19.29
C MET A 96 12.08 28.91 20.23
N THR A 97 11.67 30.06 19.72
CA THR A 97 10.96 31.04 20.55
C THR A 97 9.68 30.43 21.10
N ASN A 98 8.99 29.58 20.34
CA ASN A 98 7.73 28.99 20.79
C ASN A 98 7.77 27.48 20.90
N HIS A 99 8.69 26.81 20.23
CA HIS A 99 8.74 25.35 20.26
C HIS A 99 9.08 24.87 21.68
N PRO A 100 8.28 23.97 22.28
CA PRO A 100 8.53 23.54 23.67
C PRO A 100 9.71 22.58 23.75
N HIS A 101 10.29 22.48 24.93
CA HIS A 101 11.37 21.53 25.22
C HIS A 101 10.80 20.18 25.62
N ASP A 102 10.00 19.59 24.74
CA ASP A 102 9.28 18.34 25.00
C ASP A 102 10.04 17.10 24.55
N CYS A 103 11.24 17.24 24.00
CA CYS A 103 11.94 16.09 23.39
C CYS A 103 11.96 14.84 24.25
N PRO A 104 12.19 14.96 25.59
CA PRO A 104 12.17 13.74 26.43
C PRO A 104 10.82 13.01 26.44
N VAL A 105 9.71 13.72 26.20
CA VAL A 105 8.39 13.12 26.21
C VAL A 105 7.70 13.19 24.84
N CYS A 106 8.36 13.75 23.84
CA CYS A 106 7.81 13.89 22.50
C CYS A 106 8.04 12.59 21.73
N GLU A 107 6.96 12.09 21.13
CA GLU A 107 7.07 10.83 20.39
C GLU A 107 7.88 10.93 19.11
N GLU A 108 8.19 12.15 18.66
CA GLU A 108 9.06 12.35 17.51
C GLU A 108 10.53 12.42 17.91
N GLY A 109 10.82 12.54 19.21
CA GLY A 109 12.19 12.68 19.67
C GLY A 109 13.08 11.53 19.22
N GLY A 110 14.24 11.87 18.66
CA GLY A 110 15.19 10.91 18.14
C GLY A 110 15.07 10.66 16.66
N HIS A 111 13.92 10.97 16.05
CA HIS A 111 13.78 10.89 14.60
C HIS A 111 13.07 12.12 14.05
N CYS A 112 13.28 13.24 14.68
CA CYS A 112 12.61 14.51 14.43
C CYS A 112 13.40 15.32 13.41
N HIS A 113 12.70 15.82 12.39
CA HIS A 113 13.37 16.62 11.38
C HIS A 113 13.88 17.95 11.96
N LEU A 114 13.13 18.53 12.90
CA LEU A 114 13.61 19.75 13.57
C LEU A 114 14.89 19.49 14.34
N GLN A 115 14.99 18.34 15.04
CA GLN A 115 16.24 18.00 15.72
C GLN A 115 17.39 17.86 14.73
N ASP A 116 17.15 17.18 13.60
CA ASP A 116 18.17 17.00 12.57
C ASP A 116 18.67 18.35 12.06
N MET A 117 17.74 19.26 11.75
CA MET A 117 18.13 20.56 11.19
C MET A 117 18.79 21.45 12.24
N THR A 118 18.40 21.32 13.50
CA THR A 118 19.06 22.05 14.59
C THR A 118 20.52 21.63 14.70
N VAL A 119 20.78 20.33 14.66
CA VAL A 119 22.17 19.86 14.68
C VAL A 119 22.93 20.29 13.43
N MET A 120 22.28 20.26 12.29
CA MET A 120 22.91 20.64 11.02
C MET A 120 23.36 22.10 11.03
N THR A 121 22.56 23.00 11.62
CA THR A 121 22.90 24.42 11.68
C THR A 121 23.89 24.77 12.80
N GLY A 122 24.11 23.83 13.74
CA GLY A 122 24.98 24.07 14.88
C GLY A 122 24.35 24.93 15.95
N HIS A 123 23.09 25.29 15.87
CA HIS A 123 22.44 26.14 16.87
C HIS A 123 22.35 25.44 18.21
N ASN A 124 22.87 26.08 19.28
CA ASN A 124 22.94 25.45 20.59
C ASN A 124 22.66 26.39 21.74
N GLU A 125 22.16 27.61 21.48
CA GLU A 125 21.93 28.58 22.53
C GLU A 125 20.68 29.39 22.28
N ARG A 126 20.18 30.04 23.32
CA ARG A 126 18.99 30.86 23.25
C ARG A 126 19.30 32.21 23.91
N ARG A 127 19.00 33.29 23.22
CA ARG A 127 19.34 34.66 23.67
C ARG A 127 18.12 35.42 24.21
N TYR A 128 17.03 34.67 24.57
CA TYR A 128 15.80 35.31 25.01
C TYR A 128 15.14 34.52 26.12
N ARG A 129 14.25 35.22 26.86
CA ARG A 129 13.42 34.64 27.90
C ARG A 129 12.01 35.21 27.77
N PHE A 130 11.01 34.34 27.55
CA PHE A 130 9.62 34.75 27.57
C PHE A 130 8.73 33.50 27.56
N THR A 131 7.43 33.70 27.80
CA THR A 131 6.47 32.62 27.86
C THR A 131 6.12 32.13 26.44
N LYS A 132 6.18 30.85 26.24
CA LYS A 132 5.86 30.25 24.94
C LYS A 132 4.33 30.17 24.78
N ARG A 133 3.88 30.14 23.52
CA ARG A 133 2.47 29.96 23.20
C ARG A 133 1.99 28.60 23.69
N THR A 134 0.70 28.53 24.04
CA THR A 134 0.07 27.29 24.49
C THR A 134 -1.23 27.09 23.73
N HIS A 135 -1.42 25.88 23.21
CA HIS A 135 -2.63 25.49 22.48
C HIS A 135 -3.22 24.24 23.14
N GLN A 136 -4.50 24.04 22.96
CA GLN A 136 -5.13 22.79 23.35
C GLN A 136 -5.01 21.78 22.22
N ASN A 137 -4.90 20.51 22.58
CA ASN A 137 -4.84 19.43 21.63
C ASN A 137 -6.23 18.90 21.29
N GLN A 138 -6.34 18.15 20.21
CA GLN A 138 -7.60 17.56 19.78
C GLN A 138 -7.52 16.04 19.79
N GLU A 139 -8.68 15.43 19.91
CA GLU A 139 -8.84 13.99 19.67
C GLU A 139 -9.14 13.81 18.19
N LEU A 140 -8.24 13.12 17.47
CA LEU A 140 -8.30 13.00 16.01
C LEU A 140 -8.55 11.56 15.53
N GLY A 141 -9.05 10.70 16.40
CA GLY A 141 -9.37 9.32 16.05
C GLY A 141 -8.31 8.33 16.50
N PRO A 142 -8.38 7.10 16.01
CA PRO A 142 -7.52 6.03 16.53
C PRO A 142 -6.09 6.05 15.99
N PHE A 143 -5.81 6.83 14.95
CA PHE A 143 -4.53 6.73 14.25
C PHE A 143 -3.53 7.84 14.60
N ILE A 144 -4.01 9.06 14.83
CA ILE A 144 -3.15 10.24 14.89
C ILE A 144 -3.30 10.90 16.26
N ALA A 145 -2.17 11.06 16.95
CA ALA A 145 -2.09 11.88 18.16
C ALA A 145 -1.78 13.31 17.78
N HIS A 146 -2.19 14.26 18.60
CA HIS A 146 -2.10 15.69 18.31
C HIS A 146 -1.48 16.43 19.48
N GLU A 147 -0.37 17.17 19.22
CA GLU A 147 0.32 18.01 20.22
C GLU A 147 0.64 19.33 19.56
N MET A 148 -0.33 20.23 19.56
CA MET A 148 -0.25 21.47 18.76
C MET A 148 0.89 22.41 19.17
N ASN A 149 1.32 22.39 20.42
CA ASN A 149 2.40 23.26 20.88
C ASN A 149 3.72 23.05 20.14
N ARG A 150 3.90 21.88 19.52
CA ARG A 150 5.13 21.52 18.83
C ARG A 150 5.21 22.04 17.40
N CYS A 151 4.19 22.76 16.96
CA CYS A 151 4.08 23.22 15.58
C CYS A 151 5.10 24.34 15.28
N ILE A 152 5.73 24.25 14.11
CA ILE A 152 6.62 25.29 13.61
C ILE A 152 6.00 26.03 12.41
N ALA A 153 4.70 25.83 12.17
CA ALA A 153 3.93 26.55 11.15
C ALA A 153 4.53 26.42 9.75
N CYS A 154 4.93 25.21 9.40
CA CYS A 154 5.51 24.98 8.08
C CYS A 154 4.45 24.69 6.99
N TYR A 155 3.21 24.47 7.39
CA TYR A 155 2.05 24.26 6.48
C TYR A 155 2.12 22.96 5.68
N ARG A 156 3.08 22.07 5.90
CA ARG A 156 3.16 20.83 5.12
C ARG A 156 1.95 19.92 5.34
N CYS A 157 1.42 19.89 6.57
CA CYS A 157 0.29 19.02 6.91
C CYS A 157 -0.94 19.35 6.06
N VAL A 158 -1.34 20.62 5.99
CA VAL A 158 -2.53 20.98 5.22
C VAL A 158 -2.29 20.90 3.72
N ARG A 159 -1.08 21.24 3.27
CA ARG A 159 -0.75 21.06 1.85
C ARG A 159 -0.83 19.58 1.45
N TYR A 160 -0.37 18.69 2.32
CA TYR A 160 -0.53 17.26 2.06
C TYR A 160 -1.98 16.83 2.15
N TYR A 161 -2.60 17.06 3.30
CA TYR A 161 -3.90 16.46 3.63
C TYR A 161 -5.01 16.95 2.70
N LYS A 162 -5.05 18.26 2.48
CA LYS A 162 -6.09 18.87 1.62
C LYS A 162 -5.72 18.80 0.15
N ASP A 163 -4.56 19.29 -0.20
CA ASP A 163 -4.23 19.51 -1.62
C ASP A 163 -3.77 18.25 -2.30
N TYR A 164 -2.99 17.41 -1.63
CA TYR A 164 -2.48 16.19 -2.23
C TYR A 164 -3.46 15.03 -2.08
N ALA A 165 -3.94 14.82 -0.87
CA ALA A 165 -4.76 13.64 -0.52
C ALA A 165 -6.27 13.87 -0.62
N GLY A 166 -6.71 15.12 -0.77
CA GLY A 166 -8.13 15.42 -0.97
C GLY A 166 -8.98 15.42 0.29
N GLY A 167 -8.38 15.44 1.46
CA GLY A 167 -9.14 15.49 2.72
C GLY A 167 -9.76 16.87 2.93
N THR A 168 -10.88 16.91 3.61
CA THR A 168 -11.63 18.16 3.79
C THR A 168 -11.77 18.59 5.24
N ASP A 169 -11.32 17.75 6.18
CA ASP A 169 -11.59 17.95 7.60
C ASP A 169 -10.36 18.33 8.43
N LEU A 170 -9.29 18.77 7.79
CA LEU A 170 -8.13 19.34 8.46
C LEU A 170 -7.83 20.70 7.83
N GLY A 171 -7.63 21.72 8.66
CA GLY A 171 -7.37 23.03 8.14
C GLY A 171 -6.42 23.82 9.01
N VAL A 172 -6.21 25.08 8.64
CA VAL A 172 -5.44 26.03 9.43
C VAL A 172 -6.38 27.16 9.84
N TYR A 173 -6.34 27.50 11.13
CA TYR A 173 -7.23 28.49 11.72
C TYR A 173 -6.41 29.55 12.46
N GLY A 174 -6.93 30.78 12.54
CA GLY A 174 -6.23 31.87 13.17
C GLY A 174 -5.37 32.63 12.19
N ALA A 175 -4.54 33.51 12.71
CA ALA A 175 -3.77 34.42 11.87
C ALA A 175 -2.43 34.79 12.52
N HIS A 176 -1.51 35.24 11.70
CA HIS A 176 -0.19 35.74 12.10
C HIS A 176 0.60 34.63 12.84
N ASP A 177 1.05 34.95 14.05
CA ASP A 177 1.85 34.00 14.84
C ASP A 177 1.00 33.07 15.70
N ASN A 178 -0.30 33.10 15.55
CA ASN A 178 -1.22 32.28 16.35
C ASN A 178 -2.10 31.40 15.46
N VAL A 179 -1.47 30.59 14.64
CA VAL A 179 -2.19 29.66 13.76
C VAL A 179 -2.34 28.29 14.42
N TYR A 180 -3.44 27.64 14.12
CA TYR A 180 -3.79 26.31 14.66
C TYR A 180 -4.05 25.34 13.50
N PHE A 181 -3.40 24.20 13.54
CA PHE A 181 -3.57 23.16 12.51
C PHE A 181 -4.35 22.00 13.12
N GLY A 182 -5.55 21.78 12.63
CA GLY A 182 -6.43 20.75 13.18
C GLY A 182 -7.78 20.75 12.49
N ARG A 183 -8.74 20.10 13.15
CA ARG A 183 -10.15 20.14 12.74
C ARG A 183 -10.83 21.35 13.40
N VAL A 184 -12.03 21.65 12.93
CA VAL A 184 -12.86 22.68 13.60
C VAL A 184 -13.16 22.27 15.04
N GLU A 185 -13.43 20.99 15.25
CA GLU A 185 -13.65 20.40 16.58
C GLU A 185 -13.12 18.97 16.58
N ASP A 186 -13.05 18.37 17.75
CA ASP A 186 -12.60 16.99 17.90
C ASP A 186 -13.38 16.06 16.96
N GLY A 187 -12.71 15.07 16.43
CA GLY A 187 -13.30 14.09 15.52
C GLY A 187 -12.25 13.35 14.73
N VAL A 188 -12.65 12.20 14.23
CA VAL A 188 -11.77 11.34 13.44
C VAL A 188 -11.36 12.04 12.15
N LEU A 189 -10.09 11.99 11.82
CA LEU A 189 -9.63 12.41 10.50
C LEU A 189 -10.13 11.40 9.46
N GLU A 190 -10.96 11.87 8.55
CA GLU A 190 -11.72 10.99 7.67
C GLU A 190 -10.93 10.43 6.49
N SER A 191 -9.87 11.11 6.08
CA SER A 191 -9.11 10.67 4.91
C SER A 191 -8.46 9.32 5.17
N GLU A 192 -8.53 8.45 4.19
CA GLU A 192 -7.92 7.12 4.22
C GLU A 192 -6.38 7.20 4.12
N PHE A 193 -5.86 8.40 4.00
CA PHE A 193 -4.42 8.64 3.89
C PHE A 193 -3.90 9.52 5.04
N SER A 194 -4.66 9.62 6.14
CA SER A 194 -4.33 10.53 7.23
C SER A 194 -2.99 10.20 7.90
N GLY A 195 -2.60 8.93 7.90
CA GLY A 195 -1.38 8.49 8.56
C GLY A 195 -0.11 9.14 8.04
N ASN A 196 -0.12 9.62 6.80
CA ASN A 196 1.06 10.28 6.25
C ASN A 196 1.38 11.60 6.95
N LEU A 197 0.43 12.14 7.71
CA LEU A 197 0.71 13.31 8.54
C LEU A 197 1.87 13.04 9.50
N THR A 198 2.04 11.79 9.96
CA THR A 198 3.12 11.45 10.88
C THR A 198 4.50 11.56 10.26
N GLU A 199 4.59 11.50 8.92
CA GLU A 199 5.88 11.63 8.24
C GLU A 199 6.03 12.96 7.53
N VAL A 200 4.92 13.56 7.12
CA VAL A 200 4.94 14.87 6.47
C VAL A 200 5.23 15.97 7.49
N CYS A 201 4.71 15.84 8.71
CA CYS A 201 4.99 16.82 9.76
C CYS A 201 6.46 16.71 10.20
N PRO A 202 7.20 17.82 10.21
CA PRO A 202 8.62 17.77 10.59
C PRO A 202 8.87 17.73 12.09
N THR A 203 7.80 17.77 12.90
CA THR A 203 7.91 17.77 14.36
C THR A 203 6.87 16.84 14.96
N GLY A 204 6.73 16.84 16.26
CA GLY A 204 5.84 15.95 17.00
C GLY A 204 4.40 16.43 17.14
N VAL A 205 3.89 17.22 16.20
CA VAL A 205 2.48 17.64 16.25
C VAL A 205 1.55 16.48 15.93
N PHE A 206 1.81 15.79 14.83
CA PHE A 206 1.01 14.63 14.40
C PHE A 206 1.88 13.40 14.51
N THR A 207 1.54 12.51 15.44
CA THR A 207 2.34 11.32 15.68
C THR A 207 1.46 10.07 15.64
N ASP A 208 2.11 8.92 15.55
CA ASP A 208 1.44 7.62 15.37
C ASP A 208 0.87 7.16 16.70
N LYS A 209 -0.45 7.23 16.84
CA LYS A 209 -1.14 6.85 18.07
C LYS A 209 -1.02 5.36 18.37
N THR A 210 -0.93 4.53 17.33
CA THR A 210 -0.79 3.08 17.52
C THR A 210 0.59 2.72 18.10
N HIS A 211 1.60 3.56 17.85
CA HIS A 211 2.92 3.39 18.41
C HIS A 211 2.97 3.89 19.86
N SER A 212 2.22 4.93 20.19
CA SER A 212 2.33 5.54 21.52
C SER A 212 1.88 4.63 22.65
N GLU A 213 1.02 3.65 22.39
CA GLU A 213 0.57 2.70 23.41
C GLU A 213 1.71 1.83 23.96
N ARG A 214 2.66 1.50 23.12
CA ARG A 214 3.81 0.68 23.47
C ARG A 214 5.09 1.40 23.06
N TYR A 215 5.18 2.66 23.42
CA TYR A 215 6.20 3.57 22.90
C TYR A 215 7.62 3.13 23.24
N ASN A 216 8.48 3.25 22.27
CA ASN A 216 9.92 3.20 22.42
C ASN A 216 10.55 4.11 21.39
N ARG A 217 11.79 4.52 21.63
CA ARG A 217 12.49 5.39 20.70
C ARG A 217 12.84 4.61 19.43
N LYS A 218 12.94 5.32 18.32
CA LYS A 218 13.21 4.69 17.04
C LYS A 218 14.56 3.96 17.04
N TRP A 219 15.55 4.48 17.75
CA TRP A 219 16.85 3.82 17.80
C TRP A 219 16.83 2.50 18.56
N ASP A 220 15.78 2.23 19.32
CA ASP A 220 15.60 0.95 20.00
C ASP A 220 14.88 -0.09 19.15
N MET A 221 14.44 0.29 17.96
CA MET A 221 13.74 -0.63 17.06
C MET A 221 14.68 -1.15 15.98
N GLN A 222 14.37 -2.34 15.47
CA GLN A 222 15.01 -2.79 14.24
C GLN A 222 13.98 -2.81 13.11
N PHE A 223 14.45 -2.57 11.90
CA PHE A 223 13.63 -2.42 10.71
C PHE A 223 14.14 -3.36 9.62
N ALA A 224 13.28 -3.70 8.68
CA ALA A 224 13.69 -4.38 7.47
C ALA A 224 12.82 -3.88 6.31
N PRO A 225 13.33 -3.91 5.08
CA PRO A 225 12.48 -3.55 3.94
C PRO A 225 11.42 -4.62 3.76
N SER A 226 10.18 -4.18 3.60
CA SER A 226 9.07 -5.10 3.47
C SER A 226 8.03 -4.57 2.49
N ILE A 227 7.02 -5.41 2.22
CA ILE A 227 5.95 -5.09 1.30
C ILE A 227 4.63 -5.21 2.06
N CYS A 228 3.75 -4.25 1.85
CA CYS A 228 2.44 -4.27 2.49
C CYS A 228 1.60 -5.43 1.95
N HIS A 229 1.00 -6.18 2.86
CA HIS A 229 0.15 -7.32 2.51
C HIS A 229 -1.34 -6.95 2.48
N GLY A 230 -1.69 -5.67 2.58
CA GLY A 230 -3.10 -5.26 2.71
C GLY A 230 -3.91 -5.25 1.43
N CYS A 231 -3.26 -5.20 0.28
CA CYS A 231 -3.93 -5.27 -1.03
C CYS A 231 -2.89 -5.57 -2.10
N SER A 232 -3.33 -5.58 -3.35
CA SER A 232 -2.46 -5.97 -4.47
C SER A 232 -1.53 -4.88 -4.98
N SER A 233 -1.52 -3.69 -4.37
CA SER A 233 -0.72 -2.58 -4.89
C SER A 233 0.78 -2.75 -4.73
N GLY A 234 1.24 -3.49 -3.73
CA GLY A 234 2.66 -3.73 -3.55
C GLY A 234 3.42 -2.58 -2.92
N CYS A 235 2.77 -1.79 -2.08
CA CYS A 235 3.42 -0.65 -1.43
C CYS A 235 4.58 -1.11 -0.55
N ASN A 236 5.67 -0.34 -0.59
CA ASN A 236 6.88 -0.63 0.15
C ASN A 236 6.79 -0.03 1.55
N ILE A 237 7.15 -0.80 2.57
CA ILE A 237 7.02 -0.39 3.96
C ILE A 237 8.30 -0.71 4.74
N SER A 238 8.48 -0.03 5.88
CA SER A 238 9.54 -0.28 6.85
C SER A 238 8.90 -0.57 8.21
N PRO A 239 8.62 -1.83 8.51
CA PRO A 239 8.10 -2.18 9.83
C PRO A 239 9.22 -2.14 10.86
N GLY A 240 8.91 -1.58 12.02
CA GLY A 240 9.85 -1.49 13.13
C GLY A 240 9.40 -2.37 14.29
N GLU A 241 10.34 -3.08 14.88
CA GLU A 241 10.07 -4.09 15.91
C GLU A 241 10.90 -3.84 17.16
N ARG A 242 10.31 -4.14 18.32
CA ARG A 242 11.04 -4.21 19.57
C ARG A 242 10.36 -5.22 20.49
N TYR A 243 11.14 -6.07 21.09
CA TYR A 243 10.69 -7.11 22.05
C TYR A 243 9.66 -8.06 21.45
N GLY A 244 9.81 -8.36 20.16
CA GLY A 244 8.94 -9.33 19.48
C GLY A 244 7.60 -8.79 19.04
N GLU A 245 7.45 -7.46 19.00
CA GLU A 245 6.23 -6.80 18.54
C GLU A 245 6.56 -5.77 17.48
N ILE A 246 5.69 -5.67 16.48
CA ILE A 246 5.74 -4.55 15.55
C ILE A 246 5.22 -3.33 16.29
N ARG A 247 6.02 -2.26 16.32
CA ARG A 247 5.70 -1.05 17.06
C ARG A 247 5.16 0.06 16.18
N ARG A 248 5.60 0.10 14.91
CA ARG A 248 5.07 1.05 13.93
C ARG A 248 5.48 0.62 12.53
N ILE A 249 4.80 1.18 11.54
CA ILE A 249 5.18 1.01 10.13
C ILE A 249 5.38 2.39 9.52
N GLU A 250 6.54 2.59 8.91
CA GLU A 250 6.85 3.80 8.16
C GLU A 250 6.83 3.51 6.67
N ASN A 251 6.63 4.55 5.88
CA ASN A 251 6.76 4.44 4.44
C ASN A 251 8.20 4.10 4.08
N ARG A 252 8.39 3.19 3.15
CA ARG A 252 9.69 2.97 2.51
C ARG A 252 9.59 3.49 1.08
N TYR A 253 10.44 4.42 0.74
CA TYR A 253 10.38 5.07 -0.56
C TYR A 253 10.58 4.07 -1.69
N ASN A 254 9.67 4.10 -2.67
CA ASN A 254 9.84 3.39 -3.93
C ASN A 254 9.26 4.28 -5.03
N GLY A 255 10.14 4.81 -5.87
CA GLY A 255 9.76 5.79 -6.88
C GLY A 255 8.82 5.26 -7.94
N SER A 256 8.72 3.95 -8.08
CA SER A 256 7.81 3.33 -9.05
C SER A 256 6.46 2.97 -8.46
N VAL A 257 6.34 2.86 -7.14
CA VAL A 257 5.14 2.31 -6.51
C VAL A 257 4.45 3.34 -5.62
N ASN A 258 4.87 3.43 -4.37
CA ASN A 258 4.15 4.26 -3.40
C ASN A 258 4.78 5.61 -3.12
N HIS A 259 5.96 5.88 -3.67
CA HIS A 259 6.59 7.19 -3.50
C HIS A 259 6.79 7.45 -2.00
N TYR A 260 6.21 8.49 -1.45
CA TYR A 260 6.36 8.86 -0.03
C TYR A 260 5.17 8.44 0.84
N PHE A 261 4.15 7.77 0.29
CA PHE A 261 2.85 7.73 0.98
C PHE A 261 2.27 6.32 1.07
N LEU A 262 1.61 6.05 2.21
CA LEU A 262 0.88 4.81 2.47
C LEU A 262 -0.58 5.15 2.78
N CYS A 263 -1.49 4.19 2.53
CA CYS A 263 -2.84 4.32 3.06
C CYS A 263 -2.86 3.92 4.54
N ASP A 264 -3.90 4.34 5.25
CA ASP A 264 -3.98 4.10 6.69
C ASP A 264 -4.07 2.61 7.04
N ARG A 265 -4.69 1.79 6.18
CA ARG A 265 -4.68 0.35 6.41
C ARG A 265 -3.26 -0.21 6.39
N GLY A 266 -2.48 0.18 5.39
CA GLY A 266 -1.11 -0.30 5.27
C GLY A 266 -0.20 0.16 6.40
N ARG A 267 -0.47 1.35 6.94
CA ARG A 267 0.36 1.91 8.01
C ARG A 267 -0.04 1.39 9.39
N PHE A 268 -1.34 1.25 9.66
CA PHE A 268 -1.83 1.01 11.03
C PHE A 268 -2.44 -0.37 11.23
N GLY A 269 -2.51 -1.18 10.16
CA GLY A 269 -3.20 -2.46 10.23
C GLY A 269 -2.37 -3.64 10.69
N TYR A 270 -1.25 -3.40 11.33
CA TYR A 270 -0.27 -4.46 11.65
C TYR A 270 -0.58 -5.21 12.95
N GLY A 271 -1.60 -4.79 13.71
CA GLY A 271 -1.85 -5.36 15.02
C GLY A 271 -2.06 -6.88 15.04
N TYR A 272 -2.44 -7.45 13.90
CA TYR A 272 -2.62 -8.90 13.84
C TYR A 272 -1.32 -9.67 14.09
N VAL A 273 -0.17 -9.06 13.81
CA VAL A 273 1.13 -9.70 14.08
C VAL A 273 1.34 -9.85 15.58
N ASN A 274 0.84 -8.90 16.36
CA ASN A 274 1.09 -8.84 17.80
C ASN A 274 0.04 -9.57 18.66
N ARG A 275 -0.98 -10.18 18.04
CA ARG A 275 -2.07 -10.80 18.80
C ARG A 275 -1.55 -11.94 19.67
N GLU A 276 -2.05 -12.01 20.91
CA GLU A 276 -1.66 -13.03 21.85
C GLU A 276 -2.22 -14.41 21.50
N ASP A 277 -3.35 -14.47 20.79
CA ASP A 277 -4.02 -15.73 20.48
C ASP A 277 -3.48 -16.42 19.22
N ARG A 278 -2.45 -15.89 18.61
CA ARG A 278 -1.83 -16.50 17.42
C ARG A 278 -1.24 -17.87 17.73
N PRO A 279 -1.23 -18.80 16.78
CA PRO A 279 -0.46 -20.03 16.94
C PRO A 279 1.03 -19.70 17.09
N ARG A 280 1.65 -20.23 18.13
CA ARG A 280 3.08 -20.03 18.38
C ARG A 280 3.82 -21.35 18.55
N GLN A 281 3.08 -22.42 18.77
CA GLN A 281 3.62 -23.77 18.88
C GLN A 281 2.74 -24.70 18.07
N PRO A 282 3.32 -25.77 17.49
CA PRO A 282 2.49 -26.76 16.82
C PRO A 282 1.48 -27.36 17.79
N LEU A 283 0.27 -27.58 17.34
CA LEU A 283 -0.84 -27.99 18.21
C LEU A 283 -1.66 -29.11 17.57
N LEU A 284 -1.82 -30.20 18.28
CA LEU A 284 -2.84 -31.19 17.97
C LEU A 284 -4.15 -30.70 18.57
N VAL A 285 -5.12 -30.34 17.72
CA VAL A 285 -6.24 -29.50 18.15
C VAL A 285 -7.16 -30.24 19.11
N LEU A 286 -7.51 -31.50 18.81
CA LEU A 286 -8.47 -32.23 19.64
C LEU A 286 -7.93 -32.52 21.05
N SER A 287 -6.68 -32.94 21.16
CA SER A 287 -6.08 -33.22 22.46
C SER A 287 -5.52 -31.99 23.15
N LYS A 288 -5.45 -30.87 22.43
CA LYS A 288 -4.81 -29.63 22.91
C LYS A 288 -3.34 -29.82 23.27
N GLN A 289 -2.69 -30.76 22.66
CA GLN A 289 -1.29 -31.11 22.93
C GLN A 289 -0.37 -30.24 22.07
N LYS A 290 0.50 -29.50 22.72
CA LYS A 290 1.57 -28.74 22.05
C LYS A 290 2.72 -29.67 21.76
N LEU A 291 3.32 -29.53 20.59
CA LEU A 291 4.40 -30.40 20.15
C LEU A 291 5.71 -29.67 20.01
N SER A 292 6.81 -30.40 20.16
CA SER A 292 8.14 -29.91 19.81
C SER A 292 8.26 -29.83 18.29
N LEU A 293 9.35 -29.23 17.82
CA LEU A 293 9.59 -29.15 16.37
C LEU A 293 9.65 -30.53 15.75
N ASP A 294 10.50 -31.41 16.29
CA ASP A 294 10.64 -32.76 15.76
C ASP A 294 9.33 -33.55 15.88
N GLY A 295 8.65 -33.36 17.02
CA GLY A 295 7.36 -34.02 17.23
C GLY A 295 6.32 -33.59 16.20
N ALA A 296 6.32 -32.32 15.86
CA ALA A 296 5.38 -31.77 14.84
C ALA A 296 5.68 -32.37 13.45
N LEU A 297 6.97 -32.44 13.10
CA LEU A 297 7.36 -32.99 11.79
C LEU A 297 7.04 -34.46 11.70
N ASP A 298 7.33 -35.24 12.76
CA ASP A 298 7.01 -36.65 12.79
C ASP A 298 5.49 -36.88 12.74
N GLN A 299 4.73 -36.07 13.48
CA GLN A 299 3.26 -36.22 13.49
C GLN A 299 2.68 -35.88 12.12
N ALA A 300 3.14 -34.77 11.51
CA ALA A 300 2.65 -34.39 10.18
C ALA A 300 2.96 -35.47 9.14
N ALA A 301 4.19 -36.00 9.18
CA ALA A 301 4.58 -37.06 8.25
C ALA A 301 3.73 -38.33 8.46
N ALA A 302 3.50 -38.73 9.71
CA ALA A 302 2.68 -39.88 10.02
C ALA A 302 1.24 -39.70 9.53
N LEU A 303 0.68 -38.49 9.71
CA LEU A 303 -0.69 -38.23 9.28
C LEU A 303 -0.83 -38.27 7.77
N LEU A 304 0.19 -37.82 7.03
CA LEU A 304 0.11 -37.71 5.57
C LEU A 304 0.56 -38.99 4.84
N LYS A 305 1.24 -39.86 5.52
CA LYS A 305 1.82 -41.06 4.89
C LYS A 305 0.72 -41.90 4.26
N GLU A 306 0.94 -42.29 2.99
CA GLU A 306 0.03 -43.16 2.24
C GLU A 306 -1.37 -42.56 2.07
N ARG A 307 -1.49 -41.22 2.18
CA ARG A 307 -2.75 -40.52 1.94
C ARG A 307 -2.77 -39.91 0.56
N LYS A 308 -3.97 -39.63 0.07
CA LYS A 308 -4.19 -38.84 -1.14
C LYS A 308 -4.39 -37.41 -0.68
N VAL A 309 -3.32 -36.60 -0.78
CA VAL A 309 -3.26 -35.29 -0.17
C VAL A 309 -3.47 -34.20 -1.23
N VAL A 310 -4.36 -33.24 -0.93
CA VAL A 310 -4.47 -32.03 -1.70
C VAL A 310 -3.91 -30.86 -0.86
N GLY A 311 -3.31 -29.89 -1.55
CA GLY A 311 -2.81 -28.68 -0.90
C GLY A 311 -3.59 -27.49 -1.37
N ILE A 312 -4.04 -26.65 -0.43
CA ILE A 312 -4.74 -25.40 -0.73
C ILE A 312 -3.83 -24.26 -0.35
N GLY A 313 -3.36 -23.53 -1.36
CA GLY A 313 -2.46 -22.38 -1.18
C GLY A 313 -3.20 -21.11 -0.79
N SER A 314 -2.53 -19.99 -0.96
CA SER A 314 -3.07 -18.73 -0.49
C SER A 314 -2.57 -17.56 -1.35
N PRO A 315 -3.47 -16.67 -1.78
CA PRO A 315 -3.05 -15.46 -2.47
C PRO A 315 -2.42 -14.41 -1.54
N ARG A 316 -2.38 -14.69 -0.24
CA ARG A 316 -1.67 -13.82 0.72
C ARG A 316 -0.30 -14.36 1.09
N ALA A 317 -0.02 -15.63 0.77
CA ALA A 317 1.28 -16.24 1.06
C ALA A 317 2.27 -15.97 -0.07
N SER A 318 3.55 -16.06 0.24
CA SER A 318 4.61 -15.84 -0.75
C SER A 318 4.58 -16.89 -1.86
N LEU A 319 5.22 -16.57 -2.99
CA LEU A 319 5.45 -17.57 -4.05
C LEU A 319 6.18 -18.78 -3.48
N GLU A 320 7.18 -18.53 -2.64
CA GLU A 320 7.99 -19.61 -2.07
C GLU A 320 7.18 -20.55 -1.20
N SER A 321 6.30 -20.02 -0.35
CA SER A 321 5.48 -20.88 0.49
C SER A 321 4.46 -21.68 -0.32
N ASN A 322 3.85 -21.05 -1.33
CA ASN A 322 2.95 -21.78 -2.22
C ASN A 322 3.70 -22.87 -2.99
N PHE A 323 4.93 -22.60 -3.42
CA PHE A 323 5.73 -23.57 -4.13
C PHE A 323 6.09 -24.76 -3.25
N ALA A 324 6.45 -24.49 -1.99
CA ALA A 324 6.75 -25.58 -1.05
C ALA A 324 5.53 -26.49 -0.86
N LEU A 325 4.32 -25.91 -0.82
CA LEU A 325 3.10 -26.71 -0.74
C LEU A 325 2.92 -27.56 -2.00
N ARG A 326 3.11 -26.97 -3.17
CA ARG A 326 3.00 -27.69 -4.43
C ARG A 326 3.98 -28.86 -4.49
N GLU A 327 5.20 -28.65 -4.02
CA GLU A 327 6.20 -29.72 -4.02
C GLU A 327 5.83 -30.82 -3.04
N LEU A 328 5.23 -30.49 -1.90
CA LEU A 328 4.79 -31.48 -0.92
C LEU A 328 3.68 -32.37 -1.47
N VAL A 329 2.66 -31.81 -2.11
CA VAL A 329 1.48 -32.56 -2.51
C VAL A 329 1.54 -33.01 -3.97
N GLY A 330 2.41 -32.42 -4.79
CA GLY A 330 2.45 -32.71 -6.23
C GLY A 330 1.65 -31.67 -7.02
N GLU A 331 2.14 -31.36 -8.22
CA GLU A 331 1.55 -30.29 -9.04
C GLU A 331 0.05 -30.48 -9.29
N GLY A 332 -0.37 -31.70 -9.60
CA GLY A 332 -1.77 -32.02 -9.88
C GLY A 332 -2.67 -31.99 -8.67
N ASN A 333 -2.11 -31.88 -7.48
CA ASN A 333 -2.84 -31.84 -6.21
C ASN A 333 -2.76 -30.45 -5.54
N PHE A 334 -2.16 -29.48 -6.22
CA PHE A 334 -2.04 -28.13 -5.70
C PHE A 334 -3.18 -27.26 -6.21
N TYR A 335 -3.80 -26.49 -5.30
CA TYR A 335 -4.92 -25.60 -5.59
C TYR A 335 -4.58 -24.20 -5.08
N SER A 336 -5.06 -23.19 -5.80
CA SER A 336 -4.65 -21.80 -5.53
C SER A 336 -5.21 -21.23 -4.22
N GLY A 337 -6.32 -21.79 -3.73
CA GLY A 337 -6.98 -21.21 -2.56
C GLY A 337 -7.88 -20.03 -2.88
N ILE A 338 -8.11 -19.75 -4.16
CA ILE A 338 -8.96 -18.67 -4.66
C ILE A 338 -10.26 -19.29 -5.13
N ASN A 339 -11.40 -18.61 -4.91
CA ASN A 339 -12.67 -19.18 -5.34
C ASN A 339 -12.79 -19.18 -6.87
N GLU A 340 -13.65 -20.05 -7.39
CA GLU A 340 -13.74 -20.32 -8.82
C GLU A 340 -14.02 -19.06 -9.64
N GLY A 341 -14.99 -18.28 -9.22
CA GLY A 341 -15.33 -17.05 -9.95
C GLY A 341 -14.21 -16.03 -9.99
N GLU A 342 -13.59 -15.83 -8.84
CA GLU A 342 -12.47 -14.90 -8.76
C GLU A 342 -11.27 -15.38 -9.57
N LEU A 343 -11.00 -16.69 -9.53
CA LEU A 343 -9.90 -17.27 -10.29
C LEU A 343 -10.12 -17.12 -11.79
N ASP A 344 -11.36 -17.32 -12.25
CA ASP A 344 -11.70 -17.15 -13.67
C ASP A 344 -11.43 -15.71 -14.12
N ARG A 345 -11.86 -14.75 -13.33
CA ARG A 345 -11.59 -13.32 -13.64
C ARG A 345 -10.11 -12.99 -13.57
N LEU A 346 -9.41 -13.57 -12.60
CA LEU A 346 -7.97 -13.34 -12.46
C LEU A 346 -7.18 -13.88 -13.66
N ARG A 347 -7.59 -15.04 -14.17
CA ARG A 347 -7.00 -15.61 -15.39
C ARG A 347 -7.26 -14.71 -16.60
N LEU A 348 -8.45 -14.13 -16.67
CA LEU A 348 -8.76 -13.17 -17.73
C LEU A 348 -7.89 -11.91 -17.61
N ILE A 349 -7.72 -11.39 -16.39
CA ILE A 349 -6.85 -10.23 -16.16
C ILE A 349 -5.42 -10.56 -16.62
N LEU A 350 -4.92 -11.73 -16.26
CA LEU A 350 -3.57 -12.15 -16.68
C LEU A 350 -3.48 -12.23 -18.20
N GLN A 351 -4.51 -12.78 -18.86
CA GLN A 351 -4.53 -12.84 -20.32
C GLN A 351 -4.47 -11.44 -20.94
N VAL A 352 -5.25 -10.50 -20.40
CA VAL A 352 -5.24 -9.12 -20.91
C VAL A 352 -3.87 -8.49 -20.74
N MET A 353 -3.20 -8.74 -19.60
CA MET A 353 -1.88 -8.18 -19.35
C MET A 353 -0.81 -8.77 -20.27
N GLN A 354 -0.89 -10.07 -20.57
CA GLN A 354 0.11 -10.75 -21.39
C GLN A 354 -0.11 -10.57 -22.89
N GLU A 355 -1.35 -10.62 -23.33
CA GLU A 355 -1.68 -10.64 -24.75
C GLU A 355 -2.27 -9.32 -25.23
N GLY A 356 -2.67 -8.44 -24.35
CA GLY A 356 -3.28 -7.18 -24.72
C GLY A 356 -2.28 -6.19 -25.29
N PRO A 357 -2.77 -5.14 -25.93
CA PRO A 357 -1.90 -4.22 -26.67
C PRO A 357 -1.32 -3.10 -25.84
N LEU A 358 -1.86 -2.81 -24.67
CA LEU A 358 -1.40 -1.69 -23.85
C LEU A 358 -0.69 -2.17 -22.58
N PRO A 359 0.34 -1.44 -22.15
CA PRO A 359 1.03 -1.80 -20.91
C PRO A 359 0.22 -1.46 -19.66
N VAL A 360 0.60 -2.09 -18.55
CA VAL A 360 0.11 -1.72 -17.21
C VAL A 360 1.09 -0.68 -16.65
N PRO A 361 0.62 0.49 -16.22
CA PRO A 361 1.53 1.50 -15.65
C PRO A 361 1.91 1.13 -14.22
N SER A 362 3.07 1.66 -13.79
CA SER A 362 3.34 1.60 -12.35
C SER A 362 2.42 2.58 -11.60
N UNK A 363 2.26 2.29 -10.44
CA UNK A 363 1.58 3.06 -9.72
C UNK A 363 1.93 4.40 -9.81
N ARG A 364 3.21 4.68 -9.80
CA ARG A 364 3.67 6.07 -9.95
C ARG A 364 3.37 6.67 -11.34
N ASP A 365 3.52 5.85 -12.36
CA ASP A 365 3.26 6.32 -13.74
C ASP A 365 1.80 6.75 -13.95
N ILE A 366 0.88 6.25 -13.14
CA ILE A 366 -0.52 6.65 -13.24
C ILE A 366 -0.65 8.17 -13.08
N GLU A 367 0.20 8.77 -12.28
CA GLU A 367 0.16 10.22 -12.02
C GLU A 367 0.35 11.07 -13.29
N ASP A 368 0.98 10.51 -14.32
CA ASP A 368 1.27 11.22 -15.56
C ASP A 368 0.22 11.06 -16.66
N HIS A 369 -0.86 10.34 -16.39
CA HIS A 369 -1.93 10.16 -17.38
C HIS A 369 -2.83 11.39 -17.40
N ASP A 370 -3.29 11.77 -18.59
CA ASP A 370 -4.03 13.04 -18.76
C ASP A 370 -5.49 12.86 -19.15
N ALA A 371 -5.99 11.63 -19.18
CA ALA A 371 -7.43 11.33 -19.22
C ALA A 371 -7.59 9.91 -18.68
N VAL A 372 -8.53 9.73 -17.77
CA VAL A 372 -8.71 8.44 -17.10
C VAL A 372 -10.18 8.06 -17.07
N PHE A 373 -10.46 6.80 -17.38
CA PHE A 373 -11.78 6.20 -17.20
C PHE A 373 -11.69 5.04 -16.21
N VAL A 374 -12.38 5.16 -15.08
CA VAL A 374 -12.47 4.10 -14.07
C VAL A 374 -13.80 3.38 -14.27
N LEU A 375 -13.71 2.08 -14.53
CA LEU A 375 -14.89 1.27 -14.87
C LEU A 375 -15.09 0.20 -13.81
N GLY A 376 -15.99 0.44 -12.87
CA GLY A 376 -16.48 -0.55 -11.92
C GLY A 376 -15.74 -0.68 -10.61
N GLU A 377 -14.67 0.11 -10.38
CA GLU A 377 -13.89 -0.01 -9.16
C GLU A 377 -14.09 1.18 -8.23
N ASP A 378 -14.19 0.93 -6.95
CA ASP A 378 -14.09 1.96 -5.91
C ASP A 378 -12.63 1.94 -5.40
N LEU A 379 -11.79 2.67 -6.10
CA LEU A 379 -10.33 2.53 -5.92
C LEU A 379 -9.84 2.91 -4.54
N THR A 380 -10.47 3.90 -3.88
CA THR A 380 -10.06 4.26 -2.53
C THR A 380 -10.17 3.06 -1.59
N GLN A 381 -11.18 2.22 -1.80
CA GLN A 381 -11.43 1.07 -0.93
C GLN A 381 -10.67 -0.19 -1.35
N THR A 382 -10.37 -0.34 -2.64
CA THR A 382 -9.76 -1.59 -3.14
C THR A 382 -8.29 -1.46 -3.52
N ALA A 383 -7.85 -0.26 -3.92
CA ALA A 383 -6.47 -0.03 -4.34
C ALA A 383 -6.13 1.43 -4.05
N ALA A 384 -6.05 1.76 -2.77
CA ALA A 384 -5.96 3.15 -2.31
C ALA A 384 -4.78 3.91 -2.95
N ARG A 385 -3.64 3.24 -3.18
CA ARG A 385 -2.50 3.93 -3.80
C ARG A 385 -2.86 4.41 -5.22
N ILE A 386 -3.65 3.62 -5.96
CA ILE A 386 -4.10 4.06 -7.28
C ILE A 386 -5.03 5.27 -7.14
N ALA A 387 -5.93 5.25 -6.16
CA ALA A 387 -6.81 6.40 -5.93
C ALA A 387 -6.00 7.67 -5.66
N LEU A 388 -4.95 7.56 -4.83
CA LEU A 388 -4.09 8.70 -4.55
C LEU A 388 -3.36 9.18 -5.81
N ALA A 389 -2.93 8.24 -6.66
CA ALA A 389 -2.26 8.59 -7.93
C ALA A 389 -3.23 9.33 -8.88
N LEU A 390 -4.49 8.90 -8.92
CA LEU A 390 -5.48 9.59 -9.78
C LEU A 390 -5.75 11.01 -9.30
N ARG A 391 -5.71 11.25 -8.00
CA ARG A 391 -5.80 12.63 -7.50
C ARG A 391 -4.67 13.49 -8.03
N GLN A 392 -3.49 12.90 -8.26
CA GLN A 392 -2.38 13.66 -8.84
C GLN A 392 -2.53 13.78 -10.36
N SER A 393 -3.04 12.75 -11.03
CA SER A 393 -3.17 12.81 -12.49
C SER A 393 -4.11 13.93 -12.93
N VAL A 394 -5.19 14.18 -12.18
CA VAL A 394 -6.09 15.27 -12.54
C VAL A 394 -5.41 16.64 -12.40
N LYS A 395 -4.41 16.75 -11.54
CA LYS A 395 -3.66 18.01 -11.35
C LYS A 395 -2.62 18.23 -12.45
N GLY A 396 -2.35 17.24 -13.29
CA GLY A 396 -1.43 17.40 -14.40
C GLY A 396 -1.80 18.58 -15.31
N LYS A 397 -3.09 18.89 -15.42
CA LYS A 397 -3.53 20.04 -16.21
C LYS A 397 -2.97 21.36 -15.66
N ALA A 398 -2.94 21.49 -14.33
CA ALA A 398 -2.38 22.67 -13.69
C ALA A 398 -0.90 22.81 -14.04
N VAL A 399 -0.16 21.71 -14.00
CA VAL A 399 1.28 21.73 -14.34
C VAL A 399 1.49 22.12 -15.80
N GLU A 400 0.66 21.59 -16.70
CA GLU A 400 0.73 21.92 -18.11
C GLU A 400 0.50 23.42 -18.33
N MET A 401 -0.55 23.96 -17.71
CA MET A 401 -0.87 25.40 -17.83
C MET A 401 0.25 26.29 -17.27
N ALA A 402 0.84 25.85 -16.15
CA ALA A 402 1.97 26.58 -15.55
C ALA A 402 3.19 26.55 -16.48
N ALA A 403 3.45 25.43 -17.11
CA ALA A 403 4.57 25.31 -18.06
C ALA A 403 4.40 26.26 -19.24
N ASP A 404 3.18 26.39 -19.76
CA ASP A 404 2.89 27.34 -20.85
C ASP A 404 3.19 28.79 -20.44
N MET A 405 3.06 29.08 -19.15
CA MET A 405 3.38 30.41 -18.61
C MET A 405 4.83 30.49 -18.07
N LYS A 406 5.62 29.44 -18.29
CA LYS A 406 7.02 29.34 -17.85
C LYS A 406 7.16 29.41 -16.33
N VAL A 407 6.16 28.87 -15.62
CA VAL A 407 6.18 28.76 -14.17
C VAL A 407 6.62 27.34 -13.81
N GLN A 408 7.56 27.23 -12.90
CA GLN A 408 8.13 25.94 -12.51
C GLN A 408 7.09 25.10 -11.74
N PRO A 409 7.02 23.79 -12.02
CA PRO A 409 6.00 22.92 -11.40
C PRO A 409 6.08 22.82 -9.87
N TRP A 410 7.26 23.05 -9.32
CA TRP A 410 7.43 22.98 -7.87
C TRP A 410 7.04 24.27 -7.12
N LEU A 411 6.65 25.32 -7.85
CA LEU A 411 6.13 26.56 -7.24
C LEU A 411 4.64 26.37 -6.93
N ASP A 412 4.36 25.70 -5.84
CA ASP A 412 3.04 25.16 -5.50
C ASP A 412 1.91 26.22 -5.59
N ALA A 413 2.09 27.34 -4.93
CA ALA A 413 1.05 28.38 -4.89
C ALA A 413 0.80 28.98 -6.27
N ALA A 414 1.86 29.19 -7.06
CA ALA A 414 1.70 29.79 -8.39
C ALA A 414 0.96 28.81 -9.33
N VAL A 415 1.30 27.53 -9.26
CA VAL A 415 0.63 26.50 -10.08
C VAL A 415 -0.86 26.47 -9.75
N LYS A 416 -1.21 26.46 -8.46
CA LYS A 416 -2.61 26.47 -8.05
C LYS A 416 -3.36 27.72 -8.53
N ASN A 417 -2.73 28.88 -8.43
CA ASN A 417 -3.35 30.11 -8.89
C ASN A 417 -3.61 30.11 -10.39
N ILE A 418 -2.67 29.60 -11.18
CA ILE A 418 -2.83 29.53 -12.63
C ILE A 418 -3.96 28.59 -13.01
N ALA A 419 -4.03 27.44 -12.38
CA ALA A 419 -4.99 26.40 -12.74
C ALA A 419 -6.42 26.74 -12.38
N GLN A 420 -6.61 27.47 -11.28
CA GLN A 420 -7.94 27.68 -10.72
C GLN A 420 -8.62 26.30 -10.53
N HIS A 421 -9.64 25.98 -11.30
CA HIS A 421 -10.36 24.71 -11.19
C HIS A 421 -10.10 23.78 -12.39
N ALA A 422 -9.15 24.12 -13.25
CA ALA A 422 -8.85 23.29 -14.42
C ALA A 422 -8.22 21.97 -14.00
N GLN A 423 -8.71 20.89 -14.56
CA GLN A 423 -8.24 19.54 -14.25
C GLN A 423 -8.24 18.68 -15.50
N ASN A 424 -7.41 17.65 -15.52
CA ASN A 424 -7.51 16.60 -16.51
C ASN A 424 -8.79 15.81 -16.28
N PRO A 425 -9.46 15.33 -17.35
CA PRO A 425 -10.72 14.61 -17.17
C PRO A 425 -10.53 13.25 -16.51
N LEU A 426 -11.37 12.99 -15.52
CA LEU A 426 -11.50 11.71 -14.85
C LEU A 426 -12.98 11.33 -14.87
N PHE A 427 -13.29 10.18 -15.47
CA PHE A 427 -14.64 9.66 -15.51
C PHE A 427 -14.73 8.42 -14.66
N ILE A 428 -15.78 8.31 -13.85
CA ILE A 428 -15.97 7.17 -12.96
C ILE A 428 -17.34 6.56 -13.16
N ALA A 429 -17.37 5.27 -13.49
CA ALA A 429 -18.59 4.48 -13.59
C ALA A 429 -18.54 3.42 -12.49
N SER A 430 -19.45 3.50 -11.51
CA SER A 430 -19.43 2.65 -10.33
C SER A 430 -20.83 2.30 -9.89
N VAL A 431 -20.97 1.37 -8.92
CA VAL A 431 -22.31 0.98 -8.46
C VAL A 431 -22.92 2.03 -7.54
N SER A 432 -22.10 2.83 -6.90
CA SER A 432 -22.53 3.91 -6.02
C SER A 432 -21.42 4.96 -5.95
N ALA A 433 -21.65 6.01 -5.17
CA ALA A 433 -20.67 7.09 -5.01
C ALA A 433 -19.35 6.58 -4.45
N THR A 434 -18.25 7.18 -4.89
CA THR A 434 -16.91 6.86 -4.40
C THR A 434 -16.25 8.12 -3.85
N ARG A 435 -15.15 7.92 -3.10
CA ARG A 435 -14.41 9.06 -2.54
C ARG A 435 -13.70 9.88 -3.62
N LEU A 436 -13.51 9.33 -4.80
CA LEU A 436 -12.90 10.05 -5.93
C LEU A 436 -13.89 10.90 -6.72
N ASP A 437 -15.18 10.77 -6.45
CA ASP A 437 -16.19 11.53 -7.19
C ASP A 437 -15.96 13.04 -7.07
N ASP A 438 -15.34 13.47 -5.97
CA ASP A 438 -15.04 14.90 -5.73
C ASP A 438 -14.08 15.50 -6.76
N VAL A 439 -13.27 14.68 -7.42
CA VAL A 439 -12.33 15.18 -8.46
C VAL A 439 -12.70 14.66 -9.86
N ALA A 440 -13.80 13.94 -9.99
CA ALA A 440 -14.24 13.43 -11.28
C ALA A 440 -14.92 14.52 -12.09
N GLU A 441 -14.71 14.50 -13.40
CA GLU A 441 -15.42 15.39 -14.30
C GLU A 441 -16.88 14.97 -14.41
N GLU A 442 -17.13 13.66 -14.55
CA GLU A 442 -18.46 13.10 -14.57
C GLU A 442 -18.45 11.72 -13.94
N THR A 443 -19.58 11.35 -13.33
CA THR A 443 -19.77 10.03 -12.75
C THR A 443 -21.11 9.45 -13.22
N VAL A 444 -21.19 8.11 -13.22
CA VAL A 444 -22.45 7.40 -13.42
C VAL A 444 -22.49 6.24 -12.43
N HIS A 445 -23.69 5.97 -11.90
CA HIS A 445 -23.92 4.87 -10.97
C HIS A 445 -24.96 3.94 -11.57
N ALA A 446 -24.62 2.64 -11.66
CA ALA A 446 -25.49 1.67 -12.31
C ALA A 446 -25.13 0.26 -11.88
N ALA A 447 -25.99 -0.69 -12.22
CA ALA A 447 -25.69 -2.11 -11.97
C ALA A 447 -24.45 -2.55 -12.74
N PRO A 448 -23.72 -3.57 -12.22
CA PRO A 448 -22.48 -3.98 -12.88
C PRO A 448 -22.62 -4.31 -14.38
N ASP A 449 -23.68 -5.00 -14.79
CA ASP A 449 -23.86 -5.30 -16.21
C ASP A 449 -24.07 -4.03 -17.04
N ASP A 450 -24.78 -3.04 -16.50
CA ASP A 450 -24.98 -1.77 -17.21
C ASP A 450 -23.66 -0.99 -17.28
N LEU A 451 -22.83 -1.07 -16.26
CA LEU A 451 -21.50 -0.46 -16.32
C LEU A 451 -20.65 -1.13 -17.41
N ALA A 452 -20.72 -2.45 -17.52
CA ALA A 452 -19.99 -3.16 -18.57
C ALA A 452 -20.51 -2.75 -19.95
N ARG A 453 -21.83 -2.62 -20.13
CA ARG A 453 -22.39 -2.15 -21.39
C ARG A 453 -21.88 -0.76 -21.76
N LEU A 454 -21.77 0.13 -20.77
CA LEU A 454 -21.17 1.45 -20.99
C LEU A 454 -19.71 1.30 -21.47
N GLY A 455 -18.94 0.43 -20.84
CA GLY A 455 -17.56 0.20 -21.25
C GLY A 455 -17.44 -0.31 -22.67
N PHE A 456 -18.29 -1.27 -23.06
CA PHE A 456 -18.32 -1.76 -24.44
C PHE A 456 -18.68 -0.62 -25.40
N ALA A 457 -19.61 0.25 -25.01
CA ALA A 457 -20.01 1.39 -25.85
C ALA A 457 -18.86 2.38 -26.01
N VAL A 458 -18.07 2.62 -24.97
CA VAL A 458 -16.89 3.47 -25.07
C VAL A 458 -15.91 2.89 -26.09
N ALA A 459 -15.64 1.60 -26.02
CA ALA A 459 -14.73 0.95 -26.97
C ALA A 459 -15.24 1.11 -28.41
N HIS A 460 -16.52 0.90 -28.64
CA HIS A 460 -17.12 1.04 -29.99
C HIS A 460 -17.02 2.49 -30.46
N ALA A 461 -17.24 3.45 -29.57
CA ALA A 461 -17.14 4.88 -29.93
C ALA A 461 -15.72 5.26 -30.32
N ILE A 462 -14.71 4.62 -29.70
CA ILE A 462 -13.30 4.86 -30.04
C ILE A 462 -12.98 4.21 -31.39
N ASP A 463 -13.44 2.97 -31.61
CA ASP A 463 -13.15 2.21 -32.81
C ASP A 463 -14.39 1.43 -33.22
N PRO A 464 -15.02 1.80 -34.33
CA PRO A 464 -16.27 1.12 -34.77
C PRO A 464 -16.11 -0.37 -35.05
N SER A 465 -14.90 -0.90 -35.20
CA SER A 465 -14.72 -2.35 -35.36
C SER A 465 -14.90 -3.12 -34.04
N ALA A 466 -14.95 -2.43 -32.90
CA ALA A 466 -15.33 -3.07 -31.63
C ALA A 466 -16.84 -3.38 -31.63
N PRO A 467 -17.26 -4.41 -30.88
CA PRO A 467 -18.71 -4.75 -30.82
C PRO A 467 -19.55 -3.58 -30.38
N SER A 468 -20.68 -3.39 -31.03
CA SER A 468 -21.66 -2.37 -30.68
C SER A 468 -22.55 -2.85 -29.54
N VAL A 469 -23.22 -1.92 -28.87
CA VAL A 469 -24.15 -2.21 -27.78
C VAL A 469 -25.56 -1.87 -28.23
N ALA A 470 -26.42 -2.89 -28.27
CA ALA A 470 -27.81 -2.69 -28.69
C ALA A 470 -28.62 -2.09 -27.54
N ASP A 471 -29.61 -1.27 -27.91
CA ASP A 471 -30.58 -0.72 -26.96
C ASP A 471 -29.96 0.05 -25.79
N LEU A 472 -28.89 0.77 -26.06
CA LEU A 472 -28.30 1.61 -25.05
C LEU A 472 -29.11 2.90 -24.88
N ASP A 473 -29.35 3.26 -23.62
CA ASP A 473 -30.01 4.51 -23.25
C ASP A 473 -29.29 5.68 -23.93
N PRO A 474 -30.02 6.62 -24.55
CA PRO A 474 -29.38 7.78 -25.20
C PRO A 474 -28.46 8.59 -24.29
N GLN A 475 -28.76 8.72 -23.00
CA GLN A 475 -27.86 9.41 -22.07
C GLN A 475 -26.57 8.62 -21.89
N ALA A 476 -26.68 7.30 -21.78
CA ALA A 476 -25.50 6.45 -21.66
C ALA A 476 -24.64 6.49 -22.93
N GLN A 477 -25.33 6.52 -24.11
CA GLN A 477 -24.63 6.63 -25.39
C GLN A 477 -23.85 7.97 -25.46
N ALA A 478 -24.47 9.06 -25.05
CA ALA A 478 -23.84 10.37 -25.06
C ALA A 478 -22.65 10.40 -24.08
N PHE A 479 -22.83 9.80 -22.92
CA PHE A 479 -21.75 9.71 -21.92
C PHE A 479 -20.57 8.89 -22.47
N ALA A 480 -20.84 7.74 -23.08
CA ALA A 480 -19.81 6.92 -23.71
C ALA A 480 -19.03 7.73 -24.76
N GLN A 481 -19.74 8.54 -25.56
CA GLN A 481 -19.09 9.36 -26.58
C GLN A 481 -18.15 10.41 -25.92
N ARG A 482 -18.61 11.05 -24.83
CA ARG A 482 -17.78 12.04 -24.15
C ARG A 482 -16.50 11.39 -23.58
N ILE A 483 -16.62 10.19 -23.00
CA ILE A 483 -15.47 9.46 -22.50
C ILE A 483 -14.52 9.13 -23.65
N ALA A 484 -15.05 8.59 -24.74
CA ALA A 484 -14.25 8.24 -25.92
C ALA A 484 -13.51 9.46 -26.46
N ASP A 485 -14.20 10.58 -26.58
CA ASP A 485 -13.59 11.81 -27.08
C ASP A 485 -12.44 12.29 -26.18
N ALA A 486 -12.62 12.22 -24.86
CA ALA A 486 -11.60 12.63 -23.92
C ALA A 486 -10.37 11.70 -23.98
N LEU A 487 -10.59 10.39 -24.06
CA LEU A 487 -9.47 9.44 -24.15
C LEU A 487 -8.71 9.62 -25.47
N LEU A 488 -9.42 9.90 -26.57
CA LEU A 488 -8.76 10.12 -27.86
C LEU A 488 -8.00 11.45 -27.90
N ALA A 489 -8.46 12.46 -27.19
CA ALA A 489 -7.79 13.75 -27.15
C ALA A 489 -6.52 13.71 -26.26
N ALA A 490 -6.42 12.75 -25.37
CA ALA A 490 -5.33 12.67 -24.41
C ALA A 490 -4.02 12.22 -25.06
N LYS A 491 -2.92 12.63 -24.48
CA LYS A 491 -1.60 12.13 -24.87
C LYS A 491 -1.35 10.75 -24.28
N ARG A 492 -1.79 10.53 -23.05
CA ARG A 492 -1.60 9.27 -22.32
C ARG A 492 -2.92 8.88 -21.64
N PRO A 493 -3.85 8.29 -22.37
CA PRO A 493 -5.11 7.87 -21.75
C PRO A 493 -4.94 6.59 -20.92
N LEU A 494 -5.77 6.44 -19.88
CA LEU A 494 -5.73 5.28 -18.99
C LEU A 494 -7.15 4.75 -18.77
N VAL A 495 -7.31 3.43 -18.88
CA VAL A 495 -8.53 2.77 -18.43
C VAL A 495 -8.19 1.91 -17.22
N VAL A 496 -9.03 2.00 -16.17
CA VAL A 496 -8.86 1.25 -14.93
C VAL A 496 -10.12 0.42 -14.70
N SER A 497 -9.94 -0.87 -14.40
CA SER A 497 -11.04 -1.72 -13.99
C SER A 497 -10.50 -2.76 -13.02
N GLY A 498 -11.22 -3.85 -12.80
CA GLY A 498 -10.73 -4.88 -11.90
C GLY A 498 -11.76 -5.91 -11.51
N ASN A 499 -11.44 -6.63 -10.47
CA ASN A 499 -12.09 -7.86 -10.06
C ASN A 499 -13.17 -7.64 -8.97
N SER A 500 -13.27 -6.43 -8.39
CA SER A 500 -13.98 -6.30 -7.11
C SER A 500 -15.49 -6.47 -7.20
N LEU A 501 -16.11 -6.13 -8.33
CA LEU A 501 -17.56 -6.31 -8.48
C LEU A 501 -17.96 -7.73 -8.88
N GLY A 502 -16.98 -8.61 -9.10
CA GLY A 502 -17.29 -9.99 -9.46
C GLY A 502 -17.94 -10.12 -10.83
N ASN A 503 -17.59 -9.25 -11.76
CA ASN A 503 -18.24 -9.19 -13.08
C ASN A 503 -17.19 -9.24 -14.19
N LYS A 504 -17.17 -10.36 -14.91
CA LYS A 504 -16.19 -10.60 -15.96
C LYS A 504 -16.32 -9.61 -17.11
N ALA A 505 -17.55 -9.20 -17.42
CA ALA A 505 -17.80 -8.30 -18.55
C ALA A 505 -17.14 -6.93 -18.37
N LEU A 506 -16.96 -6.48 -17.12
CA LEU A 506 -16.26 -5.22 -16.87
C LEU A 506 -14.80 -5.30 -17.33
N ILE A 507 -14.14 -6.42 -17.05
CA ILE A 507 -12.76 -6.63 -17.46
C ILE A 507 -12.67 -6.72 -18.99
N GLU A 508 -13.62 -7.45 -19.61
CA GLU A 508 -13.67 -7.58 -21.06
C GLU A 508 -13.89 -6.22 -21.74
N ALA A 509 -14.79 -5.41 -21.18
CA ALA A 509 -15.04 -4.07 -21.71
C ALA A 509 -13.79 -3.19 -21.62
N ALA A 510 -13.10 -3.23 -20.49
CA ALA A 510 -11.85 -2.47 -20.32
C ALA A 510 -10.80 -2.93 -21.34
N ALA A 511 -10.69 -4.23 -21.58
CA ALA A 511 -9.76 -4.76 -22.57
C ALA A 511 -10.11 -4.28 -23.97
N ASN A 512 -11.40 -4.22 -24.31
CA ASN A 512 -11.82 -3.69 -25.60
C ASN A 512 -11.48 -2.19 -25.75
N ILE A 513 -11.62 -1.43 -24.67
CA ILE A 513 -11.21 -0.01 -24.71
C ILE A 513 -9.71 0.09 -24.99
N ALA A 514 -8.91 -0.73 -24.32
CA ALA A 514 -7.46 -0.74 -24.52
C ALA A 514 -7.10 -1.08 -25.98
N LYS A 515 -7.76 -2.10 -26.53
CA LYS A 515 -7.52 -2.49 -27.92
C LYS A 515 -7.94 -1.36 -28.88
N ALA A 516 -9.08 -0.73 -28.63
CA ALA A 516 -9.55 0.39 -29.45
C ALA A 516 -8.56 1.55 -29.43
N LEU A 517 -8.04 1.89 -28.26
CA LEU A 517 -7.05 2.98 -28.13
C LEU A 517 -5.79 2.65 -28.90
N LYS A 518 -5.33 1.41 -28.82
CA LYS A 518 -4.11 1.00 -29.55
C LYS A 518 -4.33 1.08 -31.06
N GLN A 519 -5.49 0.66 -31.54
CA GLN A 519 -5.78 0.72 -32.98
C GLN A 519 -5.89 2.15 -33.48
N ARG A 520 -6.18 3.10 -32.59
CA ARG A 520 -6.14 4.53 -32.91
C ARG A 520 -4.78 5.15 -32.61
N GLU A 521 -3.77 4.31 -32.41
CA GLU A 521 -2.36 4.69 -32.22
C GLU A 521 -2.15 5.58 -30.99
N LYS A 522 -2.97 5.39 -29.93
CA LYS A 522 -2.80 6.14 -28.68
C LYS A 522 -1.76 5.46 -27.78
N ASN A 523 -0.94 6.26 -27.14
CA ASN A 523 0.06 5.80 -26.18
C ASN A 523 -0.58 5.70 -24.79
N GLY A 524 -1.46 4.71 -24.61
CA GLY A 524 -2.27 4.56 -23.43
C GLY A 524 -1.84 3.39 -22.55
N SER A 525 -2.60 3.19 -21.47
CA SER A 525 -2.33 2.13 -20.50
C SER A 525 -3.64 1.55 -19.97
N ILE A 526 -3.53 0.34 -19.39
CA ILE A 526 -4.65 -0.30 -18.71
C ILE A 526 -4.16 -0.78 -17.33
N SER A 527 -4.99 -0.56 -16.31
CA SER A 527 -4.70 -1.03 -14.97
C SER A 527 -5.88 -1.85 -14.46
N LEU A 528 -5.60 -3.06 -13.97
CA LEU A 528 -6.64 -3.99 -13.54
C LEU A 528 -6.37 -4.44 -12.11
N VAL A 529 -7.28 -4.09 -11.20
CA VAL A 529 -7.13 -4.36 -9.76
C VAL A 529 -7.47 -5.82 -9.47
N VAL A 530 -6.60 -6.50 -8.72
CA VAL A 530 -6.84 -7.87 -8.28
C VAL A 530 -7.01 -7.89 -6.75
N GLY A 531 -7.40 -9.05 -6.22
CA GLY A 531 -7.90 -9.10 -4.86
C GLY A 531 -6.89 -8.92 -3.74
N GLU A 532 -5.78 -9.63 -3.80
CA GLU A 532 -4.89 -9.71 -2.66
C GLU A 532 -3.43 -9.56 -3.07
N ALA A 533 -2.56 -9.50 -2.06
CA ALA A 533 -1.16 -9.11 -2.23
C ALA A 533 -0.40 -9.96 -3.24
N ASN A 534 -0.74 -11.25 -3.36
CA ASN A 534 -0.07 -12.15 -4.28
C ASN A 534 -1.04 -12.87 -5.22
N SER A 535 -2.22 -12.30 -5.44
CA SER A 535 -3.20 -12.92 -6.36
C SER A 535 -2.60 -13.11 -7.75
N LEU A 536 -1.91 -12.10 -8.27
CA LEU A 536 -1.34 -12.20 -9.60
C LEU A 536 -0.18 -13.20 -9.64
N GLY A 537 0.60 -13.28 -8.56
CA GLY A 537 1.65 -14.29 -8.45
C GLY A 537 1.06 -15.70 -8.54
N LEU A 538 -0.07 -15.94 -7.88
CA LEU A 538 -0.73 -17.24 -7.98
C LEU A 538 -1.31 -17.50 -9.37
N ALA A 539 -1.81 -16.48 -10.06
CA ALA A 539 -2.27 -16.64 -11.43
C ALA A 539 -1.13 -17.11 -12.34
N LEU A 540 0.06 -16.55 -12.14
CA LEU A 540 1.26 -16.97 -12.89
C LEU A 540 1.73 -18.36 -12.46
N PHE A 541 1.56 -18.68 -11.19
CA PHE A 541 2.02 -19.93 -10.60
C PHE A 541 1.16 -21.11 -11.02
N GLY A 542 -0.16 -20.96 -11.01
CA GLY A 542 -1.11 -22.00 -11.38
C GLY A 542 -1.89 -22.55 -10.21
N GLY A 543 -2.62 -23.61 -10.48
CA GLY A 543 -3.51 -24.25 -9.50
C GLY A 543 -4.96 -23.92 -9.76
N ASP A 544 -5.84 -24.90 -9.56
CA ASP A 544 -7.28 -24.71 -9.76
C ASP A 544 -7.91 -24.09 -8.50
N SER A 545 -9.23 -23.96 -8.49
CA SER A 545 -9.96 -23.23 -7.47
C SER A 545 -10.05 -23.97 -6.14
N VAL A 546 -10.41 -23.22 -5.09
CA VAL A 546 -10.65 -23.83 -3.78
C VAL A 546 -11.82 -24.82 -3.85
N GLU A 547 -12.85 -24.53 -4.64
CA GLU A 547 -13.99 -25.44 -4.78
C GLU A 547 -13.58 -26.77 -5.40
N ALA A 548 -12.64 -26.75 -6.36
CA ALA A 548 -12.14 -27.98 -6.96
C ALA A 548 -11.42 -28.84 -5.92
N ALA A 549 -10.65 -28.23 -5.02
CA ALA A 549 -10.02 -28.97 -3.93
C ALA A 549 -11.06 -29.58 -2.98
N LEU A 550 -12.07 -28.79 -2.61
CA LEU A 550 -13.12 -29.25 -1.71
C LEU A 550 -13.90 -30.42 -2.33
N GLU A 551 -14.15 -30.38 -3.62
CA GLU A 551 -14.82 -31.46 -4.33
C GLU A 551 -14.04 -32.78 -4.26
N ARG A 552 -12.70 -32.69 -4.37
CA ARG A 552 -11.88 -33.88 -4.27
C ARG A 552 -11.99 -34.50 -2.88
N LEU A 553 -12.10 -33.69 -1.83
CA LEU A 553 -12.27 -34.22 -0.47
C LEU A 553 -13.66 -34.80 -0.26
N THR A 554 -14.69 -34.10 -0.71
CA THR A 554 -16.08 -34.56 -0.52
C THR A 554 -16.37 -35.82 -1.29
N SER A 555 -15.81 -35.96 -2.49
CA SER A 555 -16.01 -37.14 -3.33
C SER A 555 -15.15 -38.36 -2.91
N GLY A 556 -14.21 -38.18 -2.01
CA GLY A 556 -13.28 -39.22 -1.61
C GLY A 556 -12.10 -39.42 -2.55
N GLN A 557 -11.95 -38.59 -3.57
CA GLN A 557 -10.78 -38.65 -4.44
C GLN A 557 -9.50 -38.20 -3.73
N ALA A 558 -9.66 -37.44 -2.63
CA ALA A 558 -8.57 -37.12 -1.72
C ALA A 558 -9.09 -37.35 -0.29
N ASP A 559 -8.19 -37.70 0.64
CA ASP A 559 -8.60 -37.94 2.02
C ASP A 559 -7.78 -37.12 3.02
N ALA A 560 -6.87 -36.27 2.55
CA ALA A 560 -6.10 -35.37 3.41
C ALA A 560 -5.94 -34.00 2.73
N VAL A 561 -5.87 -32.94 3.54
CA VAL A 561 -5.67 -31.60 3.03
C VAL A 561 -4.65 -30.86 3.89
N VAL A 562 -3.76 -30.13 3.24
CA VAL A 562 -2.84 -29.19 3.88
C VAL A 562 -3.24 -27.81 3.39
N VAL A 563 -3.59 -26.92 4.33
CA VAL A 563 -4.03 -25.55 4.03
C VAL A 563 -2.95 -24.58 4.48
N LEU A 564 -2.56 -23.67 3.58
CA LEU A 564 -1.51 -22.70 3.83
C LEU A 564 -2.12 -21.32 3.97
N GLU A 565 -2.02 -20.73 5.16
CA GLU A 565 -2.33 -19.30 5.41
C GLU A 565 -3.62 -18.84 4.73
N ASN A 566 -4.70 -19.61 4.94
CA ASN A 566 -5.95 -19.35 4.23
C ASN A 566 -7.13 -19.76 5.11
N ASP A 567 -8.10 -18.86 5.26
CA ASP A 567 -9.35 -19.20 5.91
C ASP A 567 -10.39 -19.50 4.84
N LEU A 568 -10.71 -20.77 4.67
CA LEU A 568 -11.56 -21.24 3.59
C LEU A 568 -12.98 -20.69 3.69
N TYR A 569 -13.42 -20.35 4.90
CA TYR A 569 -14.75 -19.78 5.13
C TYR A 569 -14.85 -18.36 4.58
N ARG A 570 -13.71 -17.74 4.25
CA ARG A 570 -13.70 -16.43 3.59
C ARG A 570 -13.60 -16.55 2.06
N ARG A 571 -13.56 -17.76 1.55
CA ARG A 571 -13.39 -17.98 0.09
C ARG A 571 -14.64 -18.48 -0.59
N THR A 572 -15.39 -19.37 0.07
CA THR A 572 -16.54 -20.02 -0.57
C THR A 572 -17.58 -20.39 0.50
N ASP A 573 -18.62 -21.08 0.09
CA ASP A 573 -19.78 -21.40 0.95
C ASP A 573 -19.36 -22.18 2.19
N ALA A 574 -19.79 -21.74 3.35
CA ALA A 574 -19.48 -22.37 4.61
C ALA A 574 -19.92 -23.84 4.64
N ALA A 575 -21.07 -24.16 4.05
CA ALA A 575 -21.56 -25.54 4.02
C ALA A 575 -20.64 -26.44 3.20
N ARG A 576 -20.10 -25.94 2.09
CA ARG A 576 -19.15 -26.72 1.28
C ARG A 576 -17.85 -26.96 2.04
N VAL A 577 -17.37 -25.94 2.74
CA VAL A 577 -16.15 -26.06 3.54
C VAL A 577 -16.35 -27.05 4.67
N ASP A 578 -17.47 -26.94 5.39
CA ASP A 578 -17.79 -27.87 6.47
C ASP A 578 -17.84 -29.31 5.97
N ALA A 579 -18.52 -29.56 4.85
CA ALA A 579 -18.65 -30.91 4.28
C ALA A 579 -17.29 -31.47 3.88
N ALA A 580 -16.46 -30.68 3.25
CA ALA A 580 -15.15 -31.13 2.80
C ALA A 580 -14.21 -31.44 3.96
N LEU A 581 -14.16 -30.53 4.95
CA LEU A 581 -13.27 -30.74 6.10
C LEU A 581 -13.75 -31.91 6.98
N ALA A 582 -15.06 -32.14 7.06
CA ALA A 582 -15.61 -33.30 7.77
C ALA A 582 -15.29 -34.60 7.04
N ALA A 583 -15.27 -34.58 5.71
CA ALA A 583 -14.94 -35.76 4.92
C ALA A 583 -13.46 -36.10 4.96
N ALA A 584 -12.60 -35.11 5.17
CA ALA A 584 -11.15 -35.35 5.19
C ALA A 584 -10.75 -36.09 6.46
N LYS A 585 -9.94 -37.14 6.29
CA LYS A 585 -9.39 -37.88 7.43
C LYS A 585 -8.29 -37.10 8.13
N VAL A 586 -7.58 -36.24 7.39
CA VAL A 586 -6.49 -35.43 7.91
C VAL A 586 -6.66 -34.01 7.41
N VAL A 587 -6.62 -33.04 8.33
CA VAL A 587 -6.60 -31.60 8.02
C VAL A 587 -5.42 -30.98 8.77
N ILE A 588 -4.44 -30.50 8.03
CA ILE A 588 -3.28 -29.79 8.56
C ILE A 588 -3.36 -28.36 8.06
N VAL A 589 -3.24 -27.39 8.98
CA VAL A 589 -3.27 -25.97 8.60
C VAL A 589 -2.00 -25.29 9.11
N ALA A 590 -1.27 -24.64 8.21
CA ALA A 590 -0.15 -23.79 8.57
C ALA A 590 -0.62 -22.34 8.44
N ASP A 591 -0.72 -21.62 9.55
CA ASP A 591 -1.23 -20.25 9.53
C ASP A 591 -0.64 -19.45 10.68
N HIS A 592 -0.65 -18.15 10.53
CA HIS A 592 -0.18 -17.25 11.58
C HIS A 592 -1.33 -16.62 12.39
N GLN A 593 -2.57 -17.01 12.09
CA GLN A 593 -3.74 -16.53 12.83
C GLN A 593 -4.65 -17.70 13.20
N GLN A 594 -5.40 -17.54 14.30
CA GLN A 594 -6.51 -18.44 14.59
C GLN A 594 -7.67 -18.07 13.65
N THR A 595 -8.20 -19.06 12.97
CA THR A 595 -9.30 -18.84 12.01
C THR A 595 -10.36 -19.94 12.19
N ALA A 596 -11.49 -19.81 11.50
CA ALA A 596 -12.49 -20.86 11.47
C ALA A 596 -11.91 -22.14 10.87
N THR A 597 -10.96 -22.03 9.95
CA THR A 597 -10.30 -23.20 9.34
C THR A 597 -9.34 -23.86 10.32
N THR A 598 -8.53 -23.10 11.06
CA THR A 598 -7.64 -23.71 12.06
C THR A 598 -8.42 -24.44 13.15
N ALA A 599 -9.63 -23.95 13.47
CA ALA A 599 -10.47 -24.62 14.46
C ALA A 599 -10.93 -26.02 14.02
N LYS A 600 -10.93 -26.29 12.71
CA LYS A 600 -11.32 -27.59 12.15
C LYS A 600 -10.13 -28.49 11.88
N ALA A 601 -8.91 -28.06 12.15
CA ALA A 601 -7.69 -28.80 11.84
C ALA A 601 -7.45 -29.92 12.86
N HIS A 602 -6.78 -30.96 12.43
CA HIS A 602 -6.20 -31.97 13.33
C HIS A 602 -4.87 -31.47 13.89
N LEU A 603 -4.08 -30.81 13.04
CA LEU A 603 -2.77 -30.29 13.42
C LEU A 603 -2.65 -28.84 12.88
N VAL A 604 -2.27 -27.90 13.75
CA VAL A 604 -1.98 -26.52 13.35
C VAL A 604 -0.48 -26.28 13.51
N LEU A 605 0.13 -25.74 12.46
CA LEU A 605 1.54 -25.35 12.44
C LEU A 605 1.64 -23.84 12.46
N PRO A 606 2.47 -23.24 13.34
CA PRO A 606 2.55 -21.79 13.44
C PRO A 606 3.41 -21.20 12.32
N ALA A 607 2.74 -20.61 11.33
CA ALA A 607 3.43 -19.98 10.22
C ALA A 607 3.84 -18.55 10.55
N ALA A 608 4.88 -18.06 9.90
CA ALA A 608 5.37 -16.70 10.08
C ALA A 608 4.44 -15.70 9.39
N SER A 609 4.22 -14.56 10.04
CA SER A 609 3.63 -13.40 9.38
C SER A 609 4.69 -12.73 8.51
N PHE A 610 4.28 -11.67 7.79
CA PHE A 610 5.22 -10.91 6.96
C PHE A 610 6.40 -10.35 7.75
N ALA A 611 6.22 -10.11 9.04
CA ALA A 611 7.28 -9.54 9.88
C ALA A 611 8.26 -10.58 10.38
N GLU A 612 7.85 -11.83 10.40
CA GLU A 612 8.63 -12.92 11.00
C GLU A 612 9.32 -13.82 9.97
N GLY A 613 9.07 -13.58 8.69
CA GLY A 613 9.66 -14.35 7.63
C GLY A 613 9.85 -13.51 6.39
N ASP A 614 10.34 -14.13 5.33
CA ASP A 614 10.61 -13.45 4.08
C ASP A 614 9.99 -14.19 2.89
N GLY A 615 9.92 -13.51 1.74
CA GLY A 615 9.32 -14.11 0.56
C GLY A 615 9.15 -13.11 -0.56
N THR A 616 8.58 -13.60 -1.67
CA THR A 616 8.33 -12.81 -2.87
C THR A 616 6.84 -12.73 -3.14
N LEU A 617 6.37 -11.51 -3.44
CA LEU A 617 4.99 -11.24 -3.85
C LEU A 617 4.99 -10.61 -5.24
N VAL A 618 3.90 -10.82 -6.00
CA VAL A 618 3.73 -10.18 -7.30
C VAL A 618 2.50 -9.30 -7.25
N SER A 619 2.71 -7.99 -7.41
CA SER A 619 1.63 -7.00 -7.33
C SER A 619 0.76 -7.01 -8.59
N GLN A 620 -0.33 -6.24 -8.53
CA GLN A 620 -1.28 -6.16 -9.66
C GLN A 620 -0.65 -5.65 -10.96
N GLU A 621 0.46 -4.96 -10.88
CA GLU A 621 1.14 -4.50 -12.08
C GLU A 621 2.16 -5.52 -12.61
N GLY A 622 2.17 -6.72 -12.03
CA GLY A 622 3.12 -7.75 -12.43
C GLY A 622 4.52 -7.56 -11.88
N ARG A 623 4.66 -6.76 -10.84
CA ARG A 623 5.96 -6.46 -10.24
C ARG A 623 6.25 -7.43 -9.10
N ALA A 624 7.34 -8.19 -9.24
CA ALA A 624 7.84 -9.06 -8.18
C ALA A 624 8.67 -8.23 -7.22
N GLN A 625 8.39 -8.37 -5.94
CA GLN A 625 9.11 -7.65 -4.89
C GLN A 625 9.30 -8.59 -3.70
N ARG A 626 10.42 -8.43 -2.99
CA ARG A 626 10.74 -9.26 -1.85
C ARG A 626 10.50 -8.49 -0.55
N PHE A 627 9.84 -9.16 0.41
CA PHE A 627 9.78 -8.68 1.79
C PHE A 627 10.79 -9.48 2.61
N PHE A 628 11.44 -8.80 3.57
CA PHE A 628 12.48 -9.38 4.39
C PHE A 628 12.01 -9.52 5.83
N GLN A 629 12.49 -10.53 6.51
CA GLN A 629 12.17 -10.76 7.92
C GLN A 629 12.59 -9.55 8.76
N VAL A 630 11.66 -9.05 9.59
CA VAL A 630 11.94 -7.93 10.47
C VAL A 630 12.59 -8.43 11.75
N PHE A 631 12.11 -9.55 12.29
CA PHE A 631 12.67 -10.10 13.54
C PHE A 631 12.49 -11.61 13.58
N ASP A 632 13.36 -12.24 14.36
CA ASP A 632 13.29 -13.68 14.63
C ASP A 632 12.48 -13.89 15.91
N PRO A 633 11.26 -14.42 15.81
CA PRO A 633 10.44 -14.59 17.02
C PRO A 633 11.04 -15.53 18.08
N THR A 634 11.92 -16.44 17.68
CA THR A 634 12.51 -17.37 18.63
C THR A 634 13.54 -16.69 19.54
N TYR A 635 14.04 -15.53 19.16
CA TYR A 635 15.03 -14.82 19.98
C TYR A 635 14.46 -14.43 21.35
N TYR A 636 13.20 -13.97 21.36
CA TYR A 636 12.60 -13.46 22.58
C TYR A 636 11.98 -14.55 23.44
N ASP A 637 11.58 -15.68 22.84
CA ASP A 637 10.95 -16.78 23.55
C ASP A 637 11.30 -18.06 22.82
N ALA A 638 12.17 -18.86 23.42
CA ALA A 638 12.64 -20.11 22.83
C ALA A 638 11.53 -21.14 22.63
N ARG A 639 10.38 -20.95 23.28
CA ARG A 639 9.21 -21.81 23.06
C ARG A 639 8.47 -21.48 21.78
N ASN A 640 8.72 -20.31 21.22
CA ASN A 640 8.09 -19.84 19.99
C ASN A 640 8.67 -20.65 18.81
N MET A 641 7.80 -21.33 18.07
CA MET A 641 8.24 -22.17 16.95
C MET A 641 7.72 -21.65 15.62
N VAL A 642 7.38 -20.36 15.56
CA VAL A 642 6.92 -19.71 14.34
C VAL A 642 8.03 -19.74 13.31
N ARG A 643 7.70 -20.18 12.10
CA ARG A 643 8.63 -20.14 10.96
C ARG A 643 7.83 -20.06 9.67
N GLU A 644 8.47 -19.62 8.62
CA GLU A 644 7.82 -19.46 7.33
C GLU A 644 7.10 -20.73 6.90
N GLY A 645 5.98 -20.58 6.21
CA GLY A 645 5.25 -21.71 5.69
C GLY A 645 6.12 -22.66 4.86
N TRP A 646 6.98 -22.08 3.99
CA TRP A 646 7.85 -22.93 3.17
C TRP A 646 8.81 -23.77 4.01
N ARG A 647 9.27 -23.26 5.16
CA ARG A 647 10.15 -24.06 6.03
C ARG A 647 9.41 -25.24 6.63
N TRP A 648 8.18 -25.03 7.09
CA TRP A 648 7.35 -26.13 7.62
C TRP A 648 7.10 -27.18 6.55
N LEU A 649 6.65 -26.74 5.38
CA LEU A 649 6.21 -27.65 4.32
C LEU A 649 7.39 -28.42 3.72
N HIS A 650 8.53 -27.74 3.54
CA HIS A 650 9.73 -28.44 3.04
C HIS A 650 10.24 -29.45 4.05
N ALA A 651 10.24 -29.11 5.35
CA ALA A 651 10.69 -30.03 6.38
C ALA A 651 9.78 -31.28 6.45
N ILE A 652 8.46 -31.08 6.32
CA ILE A 652 7.52 -32.18 6.28
C ILE A 652 7.79 -33.06 5.05
N HIS A 653 7.97 -32.43 3.90
CA HIS A 653 8.25 -33.14 2.66
C HIS A 653 9.53 -33.98 2.78
N SER A 654 10.57 -33.38 3.35
CA SER A 654 11.86 -34.07 3.54
C SER A 654 11.71 -35.23 4.50
N THR A 655 10.95 -35.07 5.58
CA THR A 655 10.69 -36.17 6.53
C THR A 655 9.96 -37.34 5.85
N LEU A 656 8.96 -37.04 5.04
CA LEU A 656 8.22 -38.05 4.29
C LEU A 656 9.13 -38.86 3.36
N GLN A 657 10.12 -38.17 2.76
CA GLN A 657 11.01 -38.82 1.81
C GLN A 657 12.25 -39.41 2.44
N GLY A 658 12.45 -39.23 3.76
CA GLY A 658 13.65 -39.65 4.44
C GLY A 658 14.91 -38.94 4.00
N LYS A 659 14.79 -37.67 3.57
CA LYS A 659 15.88 -36.85 3.06
C LYS A 659 16.20 -35.74 4.04
N ARG A 660 17.41 -35.20 3.93
CA ARG A 660 17.80 -34.02 4.70
C ARG A 660 17.14 -32.80 4.12
N VAL A 661 16.85 -31.81 5.00
CA VAL A 661 16.38 -30.50 4.59
C VAL A 661 17.51 -29.80 3.82
N ASP A 662 17.25 -29.41 2.59
CA ASP A 662 18.26 -28.74 1.75
C ASP A 662 17.89 -27.30 1.40
N TRP A 663 16.65 -26.88 1.67
CA TRP A 663 16.29 -25.47 1.59
C TRP A 663 16.49 -24.87 2.98
N THR A 664 17.58 -24.15 3.17
CA THR A 664 17.89 -23.54 4.48
C THR A 664 17.82 -22.02 4.45
N GLN A 665 17.70 -21.42 3.26
CA GLN A 665 17.55 -19.98 3.07
C GLN A 665 16.49 -19.73 2.01
N LEU A 666 15.90 -18.55 2.04
CA LEU A 666 14.89 -18.19 1.05
C LEU A 666 15.40 -18.36 -0.38
N ASP A 667 16.65 -17.98 -0.63
CA ASP A 667 17.20 -18.02 -1.99
C ASP A 667 17.16 -19.42 -2.59
N HIS A 668 17.27 -20.46 -1.77
CA HIS A 668 17.17 -21.84 -2.26
C HIS A 668 15.78 -22.09 -2.85
N VAL A 669 14.76 -21.63 -2.15
CA VAL A 669 13.38 -21.82 -2.61
C VAL A 669 13.09 -20.91 -3.81
N THR A 670 13.53 -19.66 -3.74
CA THR A 670 13.32 -18.70 -4.84
C THR A 670 13.92 -19.24 -6.13
N GLU A 671 15.13 -19.80 -6.06
CA GLU A 671 15.76 -20.41 -7.23
C GLU A 671 14.96 -21.60 -7.75
N ALA A 672 14.46 -22.43 -6.83
CA ALA A 672 13.63 -23.58 -7.23
C ALA A 672 12.34 -23.15 -7.93
N VAL A 673 11.71 -22.06 -7.44
CA VAL A 673 10.52 -21.50 -8.10
C VAL A 673 10.86 -21.05 -9.52
N ALA A 674 11.96 -20.32 -9.65
CA ALA A 674 12.37 -19.78 -10.95
C ALA A 674 12.68 -20.87 -11.95
N GLU A 675 13.32 -21.97 -11.49
CA GLU A 675 13.60 -23.11 -12.35
C GLU A 675 12.33 -23.85 -12.77
N ALA A 676 11.38 -24.02 -11.84
CA ALA A 676 10.17 -24.79 -12.11
C ALA A 676 9.16 -24.02 -12.95
N LYS A 677 9.17 -22.69 -12.86
CA LYS A 677 8.20 -21.81 -13.53
C LYS A 677 8.96 -20.73 -14.30
N PRO A 678 9.35 -20.98 -15.56
CA PRO A 678 10.13 -19.99 -16.29
C PRO A 678 9.52 -18.59 -16.39
N ILE A 679 8.18 -18.50 -16.37
CA ILE A 679 7.51 -17.20 -16.37
C ILE A 679 7.82 -16.39 -15.11
N LEU A 680 8.22 -17.05 -14.04
CA LEU A 680 8.62 -16.42 -12.80
C LEU A 680 10.13 -16.25 -12.66
N ALA A 681 10.92 -16.59 -13.71
CA ALA A 681 12.39 -16.57 -13.60
C ALA A 681 12.94 -15.21 -13.16
N GLY A 682 12.24 -14.11 -13.49
CA GLY A 682 12.69 -12.78 -13.11
C GLY A 682 12.73 -12.52 -11.60
N ILE A 683 12.10 -13.38 -10.80
CA ILE A 683 12.13 -13.18 -9.34
C ILE A 683 13.53 -13.28 -8.76
N ARG A 684 14.46 -13.94 -9.50
CA ARG A 684 15.87 -13.98 -9.10
C ARG A 684 16.47 -12.60 -8.91
N ASP A 685 15.97 -11.64 -9.67
CA ASP A 685 16.51 -10.29 -9.70
C ASP A 685 15.66 -9.29 -8.91
N ALA A 686 14.64 -9.77 -8.21
CA ALA A 686 13.73 -8.88 -7.48
C ALA A 686 14.39 -8.19 -6.28
N ALA A 687 15.47 -8.77 -5.76
CA ALA A 687 16.19 -8.22 -4.62
C ALA A 687 17.57 -8.87 -4.57
N PRO A 688 18.52 -8.28 -3.84
CA PRO A 688 19.79 -8.97 -3.61
C PRO A 688 19.59 -10.28 -2.87
N ALA A 689 20.60 -11.15 -2.93
CA ALA A 689 20.56 -12.43 -2.22
C ALA A 689 20.35 -12.22 -0.72
N ALA A 690 19.73 -13.19 -0.07
CA ALA A 690 19.51 -13.11 1.38
C ALA A 690 20.83 -13.03 2.16
N SER A 691 21.91 -13.57 1.59
CA SER A 691 23.23 -13.50 2.20
C SER A 691 23.99 -12.21 1.93
N PHE A 692 23.41 -11.30 1.15
CA PHE A 692 24.08 -10.06 0.77
C PHE A 692 24.57 -9.30 2.01
N ARG A 693 25.80 -8.81 1.93
CA ARG A 693 26.39 -7.95 2.96
C ARG A 693 27.28 -6.92 2.27
N ILE A 694 27.28 -5.73 2.82
CA ILE A 694 28.12 -4.65 2.31
C ILE A 694 29.47 -4.75 3.00
N LYS A 695 30.52 -4.79 2.20
CA LYS A 695 31.87 -4.94 2.73
C LYS A 695 32.18 -3.83 3.74
N GLY A 696 32.66 -4.21 4.92
CA GLY A 696 33.03 -3.26 5.93
C GLY A 696 31.86 -2.66 6.72
N LEU A 697 30.66 -3.09 6.44
CA LEU A 697 29.46 -2.58 7.07
C LEU A 697 28.77 -3.66 7.87
N LYS A 698 28.37 -3.31 9.08
CA LYS A 698 27.51 -4.19 9.87
C LYS A 698 26.07 -3.78 9.59
N LEU A 699 25.41 -4.59 8.82
CA LEU A 699 24.01 -4.37 8.51
C LEU A 699 23.12 -4.84 9.64
N ALA A 700 21.88 -4.57 9.45
CA ALA A 700 20.84 -5.11 10.28
C ALA A 700 20.93 -4.57 11.69
N ARG A 701 20.98 -5.43 12.60
CA ARG A 701 20.54 -5.23 13.95
C ARG A 701 21.56 -4.61 14.87
N GLU A 702 22.68 -4.18 14.32
CA GLU A 702 23.69 -3.57 15.20
C GLU A 702 23.60 -2.05 15.10
N PRO A 703 23.29 -1.37 16.20
CA PRO A 703 23.33 0.08 16.17
C PRO A 703 24.76 0.57 16.02
N HIS A 704 24.95 1.49 15.11
CA HIS A 704 26.25 2.08 14.86
C HIS A 704 26.46 3.38 15.62
N ARG A 705 25.37 4.00 16.01
CA ARG A 705 25.41 5.28 16.68
C ARG A 705 24.06 5.51 17.36
N TYR A 706 23.96 6.60 18.08
CA TYR A 706 22.79 6.89 18.90
C TYR A 706 22.11 8.13 18.39
N SER A 707 20.86 8.26 18.68
CA SER A 707 20.09 9.40 18.29
C SER A 707 20.55 10.67 19.01
N GLY A 708 20.09 11.78 18.54
CA GLY A 708 20.35 13.06 19.13
C GLY A 708 21.73 13.58 18.76
N ARG A 709 22.03 14.72 19.31
CA ARG A 709 23.27 15.43 18.98
C ARG A 709 24.52 14.62 19.29
N THR A 710 24.54 13.99 20.46
CA THR A 710 25.68 13.19 20.89
C THR A 710 25.86 12.00 19.96
N ALA A 711 24.78 11.33 19.65
CA ALA A 711 24.83 10.14 18.79
C ALA A 711 25.33 10.49 17.39
N MET A 712 24.89 11.60 16.86
CA MET A 712 25.31 12.01 15.52
C MET A 712 26.81 12.29 15.43
N ARG A 713 27.45 12.61 16.55
CA ARG A 713 28.86 12.99 16.57
C ARG A 713 29.76 11.97 17.26
N ALA A 714 29.19 11.05 18.04
CA ALA A 714 29.96 10.15 18.86
C ALA A 714 30.50 8.94 18.13
N ASN A 715 29.69 8.32 17.32
CA ASN A 715 30.08 7.10 16.58
C ASN A 715 30.55 5.99 17.54
N ILE A 716 29.90 5.90 18.69
CA ILE A 716 30.25 4.92 19.73
C ILE A 716 28.97 4.19 20.16
N SER A 717 29.07 2.89 20.27
CA SER A 717 27.99 2.09 20.82
C SER A 717 28.08 2.06 22.32
N VAL A 718 27.17 2.68 23.05
CA VAL A 718 27.34 2.84 24.48
C VAL A 718 26.47 1.92 25.34
N HIS A 719 25.35 1.39 24.88
CA HIS A 719 24.54 0.71 25.88
C HIS A 719 23.62 -0.42 25.43
N GLU A 720 22.84 -0.30 24.44
CA GLU A 720 21.83 -1.32 24.16
C GLU A 720 22.43 -2.66 23.69
N PRO A 721 21.95 -3.77 24.21
CA PRO A 721 22.37 -5.06 23.66
C PRO A 721 21.99 -5.15 22.18
N ARG A 722 22.86 -5.75 21.42
CA ARG A 722 22.59 -5.92 19.98
C ARG A 722 21.57 -7.02 19.79
N THR A 723 20.64 -6.77 18.89
CA THR A 723 19.72 -7.82 18.48
C THR A 723 20.47 -8.84 17.62
N PRO A 724 20.01 -10.08 17.56
CA PRO A 724 20.72 -11.08 16.75
C PRO A 724 20.55 -10.78 15.26
N GLN A 725 21.59 -11.08 14.52
CA GLN A 725 21.52 -10.98 13.06
C GLN A 725 20.70 -12.14 12.50
N ASP A 726 19.84 -11.83 11.60
CA ASP A 726 19.07 -12.82 10.88
C ASP A 726 19.75 -13.04 9.53
N ILE A 727 20.15 -14.26 9.27
CA ILE A 727 20.87 -14.56 8.04
C ILE A 727 19.97 -14.42 6.79
N ASP A 728 18.67 -14.49 6.98
CA ASP A 728 17.72 -14.35 5.87
C ASP A 728 17.26 -12.91 5.67
N SER A 729 17.70 -11.99 6.54
CA SER A 729 17.26 -10.59 6.47
C SER A 729 18.46 -9.65 6.39
N ALA A 730 19.10 -9.68 5.26
CA ALA A 730 20.33 -8.90 5.07
C ALA A 730 20.08 -7.39 5.24
N PHE A 731 18.87 -6.94 5.04
CA PHE A 731 18.54 -5.52 5.08
C PHE A 731 17.89 -5.07 6.38
N ALA A 732 17.66 -5.98 7.33
CA ALA A 732 17.15 -5.56 8.63
C ALA A 732 18.18 -4.68 9.32
N PHE A 733 17.74 -3.58 9.91
CA PHE A 733 18.66 -2.64 10.52
C PHE A 733 17.99 -1.89 11.67
N SER A 734 18.84 -1.34 12.52
CA SER A 734 18.39 -0.45 13.60
C SER A 734 18.45 0.99 13.11
N MET A 735 17.55 1.81 13.60
CA MET A 735 17.59 3.25 13.35
C MET A 735 18.79 3.93 13.98
N GLU A 736 19.45 3.28 14.92
CA GLU A 736 20.73 3.78 15.45
C GLU A 736 21.76 3.87 14.35
N GLY A 737 21.50 3.13 13.35
CA GLY A 737 21.95 3.45 12.04
C GLY A 737 23.39 3.23 11.75
N TYR A 738 23.67 3.76 10.67
CA TYR A 738 24.88 3.54 9.94
C TYR A 738 25.68 4.83 9.83
N SER A 739 26.95 4.76 10.17
CA SER A 739 27.84 5.91 10.09
C SER A 739 28.98 5.71 9.07
N GLY A 740 28.85 4.74 8.19
CA GLY A 740 29.86 4.44 7.20
C GLY A 740 29.96 5.43 6.04
N SER A 741 30.65 5.03 5.01
CA SER A 741 30.91 5.89 3.87
C SER A 741 29.65 6.12 3.03
N GLN A 742 29.71 7.16 2.22
CA GLN A 742 28.62 7.47 1.30
C GLN A 742 28.48 6.40 0.22
N GLU A 743 29.56 5.76 -0.16
CA GLU A 743 29.55 4.70 -1.14
C GLU A 743 28.75 3.50 -0.67
N ASP A 744 28.89 3.16 0.63
CA ASP A 744 28.17 2.02 1.17
C ASP A 744 26.68 2.27 1.21
N ARG A 745 26.27 3.51 1.42
CA ARG A 745 24.83 3.86 1.49
C ARG A 745 24.10 3.52 0.21
N GLN A 746 24.78 3.55 -0.91
CA GLN A 746 24.16 3.28 -2.19
C GLN A 746 23.65 1.84 -2.31
N GLN A 747 24.16 0.98 -1.47
CA GLN A 747 23.82 -0.44 -1.51
C GLN A 747 22.56 -0.77 -0.71
N ILE A 748 22.08 0.17 0.09
CA ILE A 748 20.96 -0.09 1.00
C ILE A 748 19.71 0.61 0.46
N PRO A 749 18.73 -0.14 -0.02
CA PRO A 749 17.62 0.46 -0.78
C PRO A 749 16.70 1.38 0.03
N PHE A 750 16.78 1.34 1.33
CA PHE A 750 15.89 2.14 2.18
C PHE A 750 16.66 2.90 3.24
N ALA A 751 17.97 3.01 3.07
CA ALA A 751 18.82 3.64 4.07
C ALA A 751 18.49 5.13 4.23
N TRP A 752 18.75 5.64 5.39
CA TRP A 752 18.69 7.06 5.64
C TRP A 752 20.09 7.65 5.57
N SER A 753 20.13 8.94 5.39
CA SER A 753 21.41 9.63 5.29
C SER A 753 22.12 9.67 6.64
N PRO A 754 23.43 9.38 6.72
CA PRO A 754 24.17 9.58 7.97
C PRO A 754 24.02 10.99 8.50
N GLY A 755 23.75 11.12 9.78
CA GLY A 755 23.50 12.40 10.41
C GLY A 755 22.04 12.85 10.37
N TRP A 756 21.21 12.18 9.58
CA TRP A 756 19.78 12.45 9.51
C TRP A 756 19.03 11.25 10.10
N ASN A 757 18.21 11.51 11.10
CA ASN A 757 17.44 10.44 11.76
C ASN A 757 15.96 10.47 11.41
N SER A 758 15.47 11.55 10.80
CA SER A 758 14.05 11.67 10.50
C SER A 758 13.67 10.85 9.26
N PRO A 759 12.39 10.55 9.09
CA PRO A 759 11.92 9.87 7.88
C PRO A 759 12.23 10.65 6.60
N GLN A 760 12.54 11.94 6.72
CA GLN A 760 12.82 12.76 5.56
C GLN A 760 14.25 12.61 5.02
N ALA A 761 15.04 11.74 5.63
CA ALA A 761 16.39 11.47 5.11
C ALA A 761 16.37 11.00 3.65
N TRP A 762 15.29 10.35 3.23
CA TRP A 762 15.12 9.93 1.85
C TRP A 762 15.12 11.08 0.86
N ASN A 763 14.72 12.27 1.31
CA ASN A 763 14.70 13.43 0.42
C ASN A 763 16.09 13.79 -0.11
N LYS A 764 17.11 13.28 0.54
CA LYS A 764 18.49 13.58 0.18
C LYS A 764 18.99 12.79 -1.05
N PHE A 765 18.37 11.65 -1.35
CA PHE A 765 18.86 10.79 -2.42
C PHE A 765 17.70 10.34 -3.30
N GLN A 766 17.14 11.28 -4.05
CA GLN A 766 16.00 10.99 -4.90
C GLN A 766 16.44 10.59 -6.30
N ASP A 767 15.70 9.67 -6.88
CA ASP A 767 16.01 9.19 -8.22
C ASP A 767 15.74 10.24 -9.30
N GLU A 768 14.81 11.16 -9.05
CA GLU A 768 14.47 12.19 -10.04
C GLU A 768 15.65 13.12 -10.35
N VAL A 769 16.58 13.22 -9.42
CA VAL A 769 17.73 14.11 -9.60
C VAL A 769 19.06 13.35 -9.63
N GLY A 770 19.01 12.07 -9.86
CA GLY A 770 20.22 11.30 -10.01
C GLY A 770 20.97 10.99 -8.72
N GLY A 771 20.29 11.01 -7.60
CA GLY A 771 20.91 10.70 -6.30
C GLY A 771 21.38 9.26 -6.21
N HIS A 772 22.05 8.95 -5.11
CA HIS A 772 22.71 7.66 -4.92
C HIS A 772 21.74 6.49 -4.84
N LEU A 773 20.57 6.69 -4.25
CA LEU A 773 19.59 5.62 -4.07
C LEU A 773 18.39 5.85 -4.97
N ARG A 774 18.59 5.63 -6.24
CA ARG A 774 17.54 5.85 -7.22
C ARG A 774 16.40 4.88 -7.01
N ALA A 775 15.21 5.40 -6.69
CA ALA A 775 13.98 4.65 -6.55
C ALA A 775 14.03 3.52 -5.51
N GLY A 776 15.11 3.41 -4.72
CA GLY A 776 15.25 2.34 -3.76
C GLY A 776 15.32 0.98 -4.44
N ASP A 777 14.45 0.07 -4.05
CA ASP A 777 14.39 -1.28 -4.59
C ASP A 777 13.09 -1.42 -5.39
N PRO A 778 13.11 -1.13 -6.68
CA PRO A 778 11.86 -1.08 -7.46
C PRO A 778 11.25 -2.43 -7.80
N GLY A 779 11.95 -3.55 -7.52
CA GLY A 779 11.46 -4.87 -7.90
C GLY A 779 11.65 -5.13 -9.39
N VAL A 780 11.02 -6.20 -9.90
CA VAL A 780 11.16 -6.60 -11.30
C VAL A 780 9.77 -6.83 -11.91
N ARG A 781 9.50 -6.21 -13.04
CA ARG A 781 8.27 -6.44 -13.79
C ARG A 781 8.38 -7.79 -14.51
N LEU A 782 7.44 -8.69 -14.24
CA LEU A 782 7.45 -10.04 -14.82
C LEU A 782 6.61 -10.14 -16.09
N ILE A 783 5.70 -9.18 -16.30
CA ILE A 783 4.75 -9.24 -17.40
C ILE A 783 4.91 -7.98 -18.25
N GLU A 784 5.24 -8.18 -19.51
CA GLU A 784 5.24 -7.10 -20.49
C GLU A 784 4.33 -7.53 -21.62
N PRO A 785 3.46 -6.66 -22.10
CA PRO A 785 2.51 -7.05 -23.14
C PRO A 785 3.21 -7.39 -24.44
N LYS A 786 2.76 -8.43 -25.08
CA LYS A 786 3.31 -8.81 -26.39
C LYS A 786 2.76 -7.95 -27.53
N GLY A 787 1.69 -7.24 -27.23
CA GLY A 787 1.17 -6.22 -28.16
C GLY A 787 0.31 -6.73 -29.28
N GLU A 788 0.02 -8.00 -29.32
CA GLU A 788 -0.73 -8.59 -30.43
C GLU A 788 -1.57 -9.79 -29.96
N GLY A 789 -2.60 -10.08 -30.68
CA GLY A 789 -3.29 -11.33 -30.54
C GLY A 789 -4.55 -11.37 -29.70
N LEU A 790 -4.90 -10.33 -29.02
CA LEU A 790 -6.16 -10.33 -28.25
C LEU A 790 -7.32 -9.90 -29.15
N ASP A 791 -8.26 -10.80 -29.37
CA ASP A 791 -9.47 -10.48 -30.18
C ASP A 791 -10.43 -9.62 -29.38
N TRP A 792 -11.35 -8.95 -30.09
CA TRP A 792 -12.44 -8.25 -29.41
C TRP A 792 -13.26 -9.23 -28.57
N PHE A 793 -13.55 -8.86 -27.34
CA PHE A 793 -14.53 -9.58 -26.54
C PHE A 793 -15.93 -9.22 -27.04
N GLN A 794 -16.75 -10.25 -27.28
CA GLN A 794 -18.04 -10.09 -27.95
C GLN A 794 -19.24 -10.20 -27.00
N ALA A 795 -19.04 -10.63 -25.77
CA ALA A 795 -20.15 -10.98 -24.88
C ALA A 795 -20.68 -9.77 -24.12
N VAL A 796 -21.32 -8.86 -24.83
CA VAL A 796 -21.95 -7.68 -24.22
C VAL A 796 -23.13 -8.15 -23.38
N PRO A 797 -23.19 -7.83 -22.09
CA PRO A 797 -24.33 -8.29 -21.28
C PRO A 797 -25.63 -7.61 -21.65
N VAL A 798 -26.74 -8.28 -21.33
CA VAL A 798 -28.07 -7.68 -21.49
C VAL A 798 -28.25 -6.60 -20.42
N PRO A 799 -29.16 -5.63 -20.66
CA PRO A 799 -29.40 -4.58 -19.67
C PRO A 799 -29.93 -5.18 -18.37
N PHE A 800 -29.50 -4.61 -17.25
CA PHE A 800 -30.06 -5.00 -15.96
C PHE A 800 -31.48 -4.50 -15.82
N SER A 801 -32.32 -5.34 -15.24
CA SER A 801 -33.72 -4.97 -15.05
C SER A 801 -34.12 -5.37 -13.64
N ALA A 802 -34.55 -4.38 -12.86
CA ALA A 802 -34.97 -4.60 -11.46
C ALA A 802 -36.24 -5.46 -11.45
N LYS A 803 -36.33 -6.37 -10.49
CA LYS A 803 -37.49 -7.24 -10.31
C LYS A 803 -38.21 -6.87 -9.01
N ALA A 804 -39.50 -7.13 -8.98
CA ALA A 804 -40.33 -6.64 -7.87
C ALA A 804 -39.92 -7.24 -6.51
N ASP A 805 -39.54 -8.49 -6.47
CA ASP A 805 -39.20 -9.16 -5.21
C ASP A 805 -37.88 -9.92 -5.29
N SER A 806 -36.92 -9.37 -6.04
CA SER A 806 -35.62 -9.99 -6.13
C SER A 806 -34.57 -8.88 -6.33
N TRP A 807 -33.50 -8.95 -5.58
CA TRP A 807 -32.41 -7.97 -5.63
C TRP A 807 -31.12 -8.69 -5.97
N LYS A 808 -30.29 -8.02 -6.76
CA LYS A 808 -28.96 -8.52 -7.10
C LYS A 808 -27.96 -7.96 -6.11
N VAL A 809 -27.14 -8.83 -5.53
CA VAL A 809 -26.12 -8.41 -4.56
C VAL A 809 -24.95 -7.75 -5.30
N VAL A 810 -24.56 -6.55 -4.84
CA VAL A 810 -23.32 -5.91 -5.24
C VAL A 810 -22.39 -5.87 -4.03
N PRO A 811 -21.13 -6.32 -4.18
CA PRO A 811 -20.20 -6.31 -3.05
C PRO A 811 -19.64 -4.88 -2.84
N LEU A 812 -19.65 -4.44 -1.59
CA LEU A 812 -19.14 -3.12 -1.21
C LEU A 812 -17.87 -3.32 -0.40
N TYR A 813 -16.75 -2.86 -0.92
CA TYR A 813 -15.47 -2.97 -0.23
C TYR A 813 -15.25 -1.78 0.68
N HIS A 814 -14.63 -2.03 1.82
CA HIS A 814 -14.20 -1.00 2.76
C HIS A 814 -12.71 -1.17 3.02
N LEU A 815 -11.99 -0.07 2.91
CA LEU A 815 -10.56 -0.08 3.26
C LEU A 815 -10.38 -0.61 4.69
N PHE A 816 -11.27 -0.18 5.61
CA PHE A 816 -11.27 -0.67 6.98
C PHE A 816 -12.40 -1.69 7.13
N GLY A 817 -12.04 -2.96 7.18
CA GLY A 817 -12.96 -4.04 7.46
C GLY A 817 -13.04 -5.16 6.45
N SER A 818 -12.76 -4.90 5.18
CA SER A 818 -12.89 -5.96 4.17
C SER A 818 -11.65 -6.87 4.09
N GLU A 819 -10.47 -6.38 4.48
CA GLU A 819 -9.27 -7.18 4.41
C GLU A 819 -9.08 -7.96 5.72
N GLU A 820 -8.83 -9.23 5.60
CA GLU A 820 -8.91 -10.20 6.70
C GLU A 820 -8.00 -9.87 7.88
N ASN A 821 -6.72 -9.65 7.63
CA ASN A 821 -5.75 -9.54 8.72
C ASN A 821 -5.79 -8.18 9.40
N SER A 822 -5.83 -7.11 8.62
CA SER A 822 -5.85 -5.76 9.20
C SER A 822 -7.09 -5.51 10.04
N SER A 823 -8.21 -6.18 9.72
CA SER A 823 -9.42 -6.00 10.50
C SER A 823 -9.30 -6.57 11.92
N ARG A 824 -8.24 -7.32 12.21
CA ARG A 824 -7.94 -7.79 13.57
C ARG A 824 -7.18 -6.75 14.39
N ALA A 825 -6.70 -5.67 13.78
CA ALA A 825 -5.95 -4.63 14.49
C ALA A 825 -6.93 -3.69 15.21
N ALA A 826 -6.69 -3.45 16.50
CA ALA A 826 -7.61 -2.66 17.32
C ALA A 826 -7.90 -1.26 16.76
N PRO A 827 -6.88 -0.49 16.29
CA PRO A 827 -7.21 0.84 15.75
C PRO A 827 -8.01 0.78 14.45
N ILE A 828 -7.80 -0.25 13.64
CA ILE A 828 -8.62 -0.43 12.43
C ILE A 828 -10.06 -0.75 12.83
N GLN A 829 -10.24 -1.59 13.85
CA GLN A 829 -11.58 -1.97 14.29
C GLN A 829 -12.43 -0.74 14.67
N GLN A 830 -11.80 0.31 15.18
CA GLN A 830 -12.52 1.54 15.52
C GLN A 830 -13.04 2.28 14.28
N ARG A 831 -12.51 1.96 13.10
CA ARG A 831 -12.94 2.58 11.84
C ARG A 831 -13.87 1.68 11.03
N ILE A 832 -14.11 0.45 11.46
CA ILE A 832 -15.00 -0.47 10.74
C ILE A 832 -16.46 -0.13 11.08
N PRO A 833 -17.30 0.17 10.08
CA PRO A 833 -18.71 0.40 10.36
C PRO A 833 -19.41 -0.86 10.88
N GLU A 834 -20.51 -0.66 11.59
CA GLU A 834 -21.38 -1.79 11.91
C GLU A 834 -21.84 -2.46 10.62
N THR A 835 -21.94 -3.80 10.63
CA THR A 835 -22.40 -4.54 9.44
C THR A 835 -23.81 -4.06 9.07
N TYR A 836 -24.04 -3.86 7.77
CA TYR A 836 -25.27 -3.24 7.29
C TYR A 836 -25.67 -3.86 5.95
N VAL A 837 -26.89 -3.54 5.53
CA VAL A 837 -27.37 -3.83 4.18
C VAL A 837 -27.77 -2.50 3.54
N ALA A 838 -27.35 -2.29 2.28
CA ALA A 838 -27.66 -1.04 1.58
C ALA A 838 -28.74 -1.27 0.51
N LEU A 839 -29.71 -0.36 0.46
CA LEU A 839 -30.74 -0.32 -0.58
C LEU A 839 -30.84 1.10 -1.14
N SER A 840 -31.35 1.18 -2.38
CA SER A 840 -31.71 2.47 -2.95
C SER A 840 -32.86 3.10 -2.16
N LYS A 841 -32.95 4.42 -2.24
CA LYS A 841 -34.07 5.14 -1.65
C LYS A 841 -35.40 4.66 -2.25
N GLU A 842 -35.43 4.42 -3.55
CA GLU A 842 -36.64 3.93 -4.25
C GLU A 842 -37.11 2.59 -3.67
N ASP A 843 -36.21 1.65 -3.48
CA ASP A 843 -36.56 0.34 -2.95
C ASP A 843 -36.98 0.43 -1.49
N ALA A 844 -36.29 1.26 -0.68
CA ALA A 844 -36.66 1.46 0.73
C ALA A 844 -38.08 2.04 0.84
N ASP A 845 -38.40 3.03 0.00
CA ASP A 845 -39.74 3.62 0.00
C ASP A 845 -40.79 2.58 -0.42
N ARG A 846 -40.50 1.79 -1.41
CA ARG A 846 -41.43 0.74 -1.90
C ARG A 846 -41.69 -0.31 -0.84
N LEU A 847 -40.67 -0.65 -0.05
CA LEU A 847 -40.83 -1.61 1.05
C LEU A 847 -41.38 -0.96 2.32
N GLY A 848 -41.50 0.35 2.36
CA GLY A 848 -42.01 1.04 3.53
C GLY A 848 -41.05 1.03 4.73
N VAL A 849 -39.74 1.00 4.51
CA VAL A 849 -38.76 0.93 5.57
C VAL A 849 -37.91 2.20 5.60
N ASN A 850 -37.46 2.56 6.79
CA ASN A 850 -36.64 3.75 7.01
C ASN A 850 -35.19 3.36 7.28
N ASP A 851 -34.30 4.33 7.09
CA ASP A 851 -32.91 4.17 7.41
C ASP A 851 -32.74 3.68 8.85
N GLY A 852 -31.93 2.66 9.07
CA GLY A 852 -31.71 2.09 10.38
C GLY A 852 -32.67 0.94 10.72
N ALA A 853 -33.73 0.71 9.95
CA ALA A 853 -34.63 -0.42 10.19
C ALA A 853 -33.87 -1.74 9.99
N THR A 854 -34.23 -2.76 10.75
CA THR A 854 -33.63 -4.08 10.59
C THR A 854 -34.34 -4.83 9.46
N LEU A 855 -33.56 -5.27 8.47
CA LEU A 855 -34.10 -6.08 7.37
C LEU A 855 -33.67 -7.53 7.54
N GLY A 856 -34.61 -8.45 7.24
CA GLY A 856 -34.36 -9.88 7.24
C GLY A 856 -34.41 -10.45 5.85
N PHE A 857 -33.52 -11.37 5.55
CA PHE A 857 -33.47 -12.05 4.23
C PHE A 857 -32.57 -13.27 4.31
N GLN A 858 -32.67 -14.08 3.29
CA GLN A 858 -31.83 -15.28 3.12
C GLN A 858 -30.77 -15.01 2.06
N LEU A 859 -29.54 -15.41 2.37
CA LEU A 859 -28.45 -15.33 1.39
C LEU A 859 -27.56 -16.55 1.54
N LYS A 860 -27.38 -17.31 0.47
CA LYS A 860 -26.55 -18.50 0.45
C LYS A 860 -26.86 -19.47 1.59
N GLY A 861 -28.16 -19.63 1.87
CA GLY A 861 -28.64 -20.54 2.90
C GLY A 861 -28.55 -20.03 4.32
N GLN A 862 -28.11 -18.79 4.51
CA GLN A 862 -28.01 -18.17 5.85
C GLN A 862 -29.10 -17.11 5.98
N ALA A 863 -29.75 -17.08 7.15
CA ALA A 863 -30.69 -16.02 7.50
C ALA A 863 -29.90 -14.81 8.04
N LEU A 864 -30.08 -13.66 7.46
CA LEU A 864 -29.41 -12.43 7.88
C LEU A 864 -30.43 -11.42 8.40
N ARG A 865 -30.01 -10.68 9.44
CA ARG A 865 -30.79 -9.58 9.99
C ARG A 865 -29.82 -8.42 10.18
N LEU A 866 -29.97 -7.39 9.36
CA LEU A 866 -29.00 -6.29 9.31
C LEU A 866 -29.69 -4.95 9.30
N PRO A 867 -29.08 -3.92 9.93
CA PRO A 867 -29.65 -2.58 9.81
C PRO A 867 -29.51 -2.05 8.40
N LEU A 868 -30.55 -1.38 7.95
CA LEU A 868 -30.58 -0.78 6.61
C LEU A 868 -29.80 0.54 6.59
N ARG A 869 -28.99 0.71 5.58
CA ARG A 869 -28.39 1.98 5.22
C ARG A 869 -28.93 2.36 3.85
N ILE A 870 -29.71 3.45 3.78
CA ILE A 870 -30.21 3.90 2.50
C ILE A 870 -29.10 4.60 1.74
N ASP A 871 -28.86 4.14 0.52
CA ASP A 871 -27.82 4.70 -0.36
C ASP A 871 -28.51 5.36 -1.55
N GLU A 872 -28.58 6.68 -1.56
CA GLU A 872 -29.30 7.43 -2.57
C GLU A 872 -28.67 7.33 -3.96
N GLN A 873 -27.42 6.86 -4.03
CA GLN A 873 -26.72 6.72 -5.32
C GLN A 873 -26.81 5.30 -5.88
N LEU A 874 -27.29 4.35 -5.08
CA LEU A 874 -27.41 2.96 -5.50
C LEU A 874 -28.69 2.80 -6.35
N GLY A 875 -28.60 2.02 -7.42
CA GLY A 875 -29.76 1.80 -8.30
C GLY A 875 -30.80 0.87 -7.72
N ALA A 876 -32.04 1.02 -8.16
CA ALA A 876 -33.13 0.12 -7.77
C ALA A 876 -32.82 -1.31 -8.24
N GLY A 877 -33.23 -2.28 -7.45
CA GLY A 877 -33.02 -3.70 -7.76
C GLY A 877 -31.69 -4.24 -7.30
N LEU A 878 -30.83 -3.40 -6.69
CA LEU A 878 -29.54 -3.79 -6.16
C LEU A 878 -29.58 -3.79 -4.64
N ILE A 879 -28.83 -4.72 -4.04
CA ILE A 879 -28.63 -4.77 -2.61
C ILE A 879 -27.13 -4.79 -2.34
N GLY A 880 -26.64 -3.84 -1.56
CA GLY A 880 -25.20 -3.73 -1.25
C GLY A 880 -24.89 -4.39 0.08
N LEU A 881 -23.81 -5.18 0.10
CA LEU A 881 -23.35 -5.83 1.33
C LEU A 881 -21.85 -5.65 1.48
N PRO A 882 -21.38 -5.34 2.70
CA PRO A 882 -19.95 -5.08 2.92
C PRO A 882 -19.15 -6.39 2.92
N VAL A 883 -18.16 -6.45 2.04
CA VAL A 883 -17.34 -7.65 1.85
C VAL A 883 -16.47 -7.89 3.09
N GLY A 884 -16.51 -9.13 3.58
CA GLY A 884 -15.62 -9.57 4.65
C GLY A 884 -16.05 -9.16 6.05
N PHE A 885 -17.16 -8.44 6.19
CA PHE A 885 -17.66 -8.02 7.51
C PHE A 885 -18.30 -9.21 8.23
N ALA A 886 -18.35 -9.10 9.57
CA ALA A 886 -18.92 -10.13 10.42
C ALA A 886 -20.35 -10.47 9.99
N GLY A 887 -20.63 -11.77 9.82
CA GLY A 887 -21.94 -12.26 9.46
C GLY A 887 -22.23 -12.28 7.97
N ILE A 888 -21.37 -11.71 7.12
CA ILE A 888 -21.59 -11.68 5.67
C ILE A 888 -20.94 -12.92 5.05
N PRO A 889 -21.71 -13.73 4.30
CA PRO A 889 -21.11 -14.89 3.61
C PRO A 889 -20.05 -14.50 2.59
N ALA A 890 -19.20 -15.45 2.23
CA ALA A 890 -18.19 -15.24 1.19
C ALA A 890 -18.80 -15.34 -0.20
N ALA A 891 -18.11 -14.74 -1.18
CA ALA A 891 -18.42 -14.88 -2.61
C ALA A 891 -19.86 -14.47 -2.95
N ILE A 892 -20.25 -13.31 -2.47
CA ILE A 892 -21.65 -12.84 -2.58
C ILE A 892 -21.95 -12.11 -3.89
N ALA A 893 -20.95 -11.71 -4.67
CA ALA A 893 -21.17 -10.91 -5.86
C ALA A 893 -22.13 -11.62 -6.84
N GLY A 894 -23.16 -10.91 -7.28
CA GLY A 894 -24.08 -11.43 -8.27
C GLY A 894 -25.14 -12.39 -7.74
N CYS A 895 -25.13 -12.70 -6.45
CA CYS A 895 -26.17 -13.54 -5.85
C CYS A 895 -27.50 -12.79 -5.87
N SER A 896 -28.62 -13.54 -5.79
CA SER A 896 -29.96 -12.95 -5.68
C SER A 896 -30.46 -13.07 -4.25
N VAL A 897 -31.19 -12.06 -3.81
CA VAL A 897 -31.90 -12.03 -2.54
C VAL A 897 -33.39 -11.84 -2.82
N GLU A 898 -34.22 -12.70 -2.24
CA GLU A 898 -35.67 -12.59 -2.39
C GLU A 898 -36.31 -12.47 -1.01
N GLY A 899 -37.53 -11.97 -0.96
CA GLY A 899 -38.31 -11.91 0.27
C GLY A 899 -37.75 -10.95 1.31
N LEU A 900 -37.14 -9.89 0.85
CA LEU A 900 -36.58 -8.86 1.72
C LEU A 900 -37.69 -8.17 2.50
N GLN A 901 -37.61 -8.14 3.81
CA GLN A 901 -38.68 -7.57 4.63
C GLN A 901 -38.15 -7.01 5.95
N GLU A 902 -38.89 -6.09 6.53
CA GLU A 902 -38.55 -5.58 7.83
C GLU A 902 -38.73 -6.69 8.88
N ALA A 903 -37.69 -6.93 9.66
CA ALA A 903 -37.69 -7.96 10.69
C ALA A 903 -38.15 -7.35 12.00
N ALA A 904 -38.87 -8.13 12.82
CA ALA A 904 -39.22 -7.71 14.17
C ALA A 904 -37.94 -7.48 14.98
N GLN A 905 -37.97 -6.47 15.85
CA GLN A 905 -36.83 -6.13 16.69
C GLN A 905 -36.46 -7.27 17.66
#